data_36930ec6722437c9686200c6cb8468c8
#
_entry.id   36930ec6722437c9686200c6cb8468c8
#
_cell.length_a   1.000
_cell.length_b   1.000
_cell.length_c   1.000
_cell.angle_alpha   90.00
_cell.angle_beta   90.00
_cell.angle_gamma   90.00
#
_symmetry.space_group_name_H-M   'P 1'
#
loop_
_entity.id
_entity.type
_entity.pdbx_description
1 polymer ?
#
loop_
_entity_poly.entity_id
_entity_poly.type
_entity_poly.pdbx_seq_one_letter_code
_entity_poly.pdbx_strand_id
1 'polypeptide(L)'
;MSRFSARSLNLSLRAQRSNPSVRANGMDCFVASLLAMTIGQNNKKGIPTMPHPLDSFFAPESIALIGASRDQEKIPGRLLSMLRKNEYPGRIYPINPNYGDIEGLKCYKTIAEVGAPIDLAVVIIPARAVLGALEECASVGVKNCVIISSGFAEEGGDSAAMQDRIVEITKRTGMRISGPNAEGFVSEVQKVAATFSPTVDVKPGHVPLVATRRRVGVVAQSGGIGFAIKHRAKAIGIAISYCVSAGNEADLGAGAFLEYMVQDPSTDVIMLFIEGIRDVEKFLAAARRAAEVGKPVIVTKVGRSGAGQRAAASHTASMAGWSAAYDAVFAKYGFIVSNDMDEAVAIAAVVASNPLPKGDRVAVLTVSGGGGIWGADTVSMQGLQVPALSAGIQSEIKKWMPSYGAAGNPVDVTAQGVSSGGLQKSIELFDVSDEVDATLLVMSFSSETRMPFKEAELKPVIARQNKPVVCYSYTLPSDFARRELAKSGVVILTGLTHAGIAMRRLLDYSRFKLAPQADAASLPARDLSAHLKAPALSEADSKALLRAAGIALPEEVLVSERSALDAAIEKVGFPLVMKIQSPDIAHKSEVGGVWVNISAKGEAFSAHRELLERAQKHRPNAAIQGVLVSPMAKKGVEIIIGTLLDVTFGPMVMVGLGGITTELFRDVTYRPAPVSAAEAETMLAELKAAPLLRGFRGTAKADVAALSKLISEVSVLAARLKQSVSEIELNPVLVHPEGQGVTIVDALVVRKK
;
A
#
# COMPACT_ATOMS: atom_id res chain seq x y z
N MET A 1 -60.54 -11.02 17.06
CA MET A 1 -60.98 -9.81 17.79
C MET A 1 -59.76 -9.28 18.51
N SER A 2 -59.21 -8.14 18.34
CA SER A 2 -59.62 -6.86 17.77
C SER A 2 -58.38 -6.13 17.19
N ARG A 3 -58.61 -5.39 16.14
CA ARG A 3 -57.68 -4.49 15.45
C ARG A 3 -57.28 -3.31 16.34
N PHE A 4 -56.00 -2.81 16.22
CA PHE A 4 -55.73 -1.36 16.35
C PHE A 4 -54.71 -0.90 15.29
N SER A 5 -55.06 0.21 14.68
CA SER A 5 -54.55 0.80 13.47
C SER A 5 -53.32 1.70 13.71
N ALA A 6 -52.49 1.79 12.69
CA ALA A 6 -51.40 2.77 12.55
C ALA A 6 -51.98 4.19 12.33
N ARG A 7 -51.40 5.19 12.98
CA ARG A 7 -51.53 6.60 12.62
C ARG A 7 -50.15 7.17 12.31
N SER A 8 -50.04 7.66 11.10
CA SER A 8 -48.96 8.45 10.55
C SER A 8 -48.87 9.83 11.22
N LEU A 9 -47.67 10.27 11.55
CA LEU A 9 -47.38 11.68 11.87
C LEU A 9 -46.39 12.22 10.83
N ASN A 10 -46.93 13.05 9.94
CA ASN A 10 -46.18 13.97 9.09
C ASN A 10 -45.79 15.20 9.92
N LEU A 11 -44.52 15.54 9.99
CA LEU A 11 -44.05 16.84 10.47
C LEU A 11 -43.20 17.50 9.38
N SER A 12 -43.80 18.52 8.79
CA SER A 12 -43.14 19.46 7.88
C SER A 12 -42.26 20.44 8.66
N LEU A 13 -41.01 20.60 8.28
CA LEU A 13 -40.13 21.64 8.77
C LEU A 13 -40.00 22.78 7.71
N ARG A 14 -40.58 23.92 8.03
CA ARG A 14 -40.34 25.22 7.36
C ARG A 14 -39.05 25.81 7.91
N ALA A 15 -38.20 26.26 7.01
CA ALA A 15 -37.00 27.05 7.32
C ALA A 15 -37.35 28.48 7.75
N GLN A 16 -36.72 28.95 8.82
CA GLN A 16 -36.53 30.39 9.08
C GLN A 16 -35.04 30.64 9.37
N ARG A 17 -34.49 31.59 8.63
CA ARG A 17 -33.11 32.13 8.82
C ARG A 17 -33.10 33.11 9.99
N SER A 18 -32.08 33.01 10.85
CA SER A 18 -31.41 34.16 11.51
C SER A 18 -30.08 33.73 12.12
N ASN A 19 -29.02 34.50 11.89
CA ASN A 19 -27.64 34.43 12.38
C ASN A 19 -27.51 35.34 13.62
N PRO A 20 -26.34 35.42 14.34
CA PRO A 20 -25.23 34.49 14.63
C PRO A 20 -24.79 34.41 16.11
N SER A 21 -23.71 33.67 16.35
CA SER A 21 -22.79 33.70 17.51
C SER A 21 -23.27 33.09 18.83
N VAL A 22 -22.81 31.85 19.10
CA VAL A 22 -22.37 31.37 20.44
C VAL A 22 -21.36 30.23 20.24
N ARG A 23 -20.31 30.26 21.03
CA ARG A 23 -19.19 29.31 21.09
C ARG A 23 -19.66 27.88 21.33
N ALA A 24 -19.20 26.93 20.51
CA ALA A 24 -19.38 25.50 20.73
C ALA A 24 -18.26 24.97 21.63
N ASN A 25 -18.62 24.48 22.81
CA ASN A 25 -17.80 23.69 23.70
C ASN A 25 -18.00 22.19 23.43
N GLY A 26 -16.89 21.50 23.23
CA GLY A 26 -16.53 20.17 23.72
C GLY A 26 -17.48 18.96 23.70
N MET A 27 -18.69 19.00 23.16
CA MET A 27 -19.65 17.89 23.24
C MET A 27 -19.90 17.17 21.89
N ASP A 28 -19.50 17.75 20.77
CA ASP A 28 -19.79 17.16 19.43
C ASP A 28 -18.85 16.03 19.02
N CYS A 29 -17.66 15.93 19.65
CA CYS A 29 -16.74 14.81 19.39
C CYS A 29 -17.20 13.47 19.98
N PHE A 30 -17.98 13.50 21.06
CA PHE A 30 -18.44 12.27 21.74
C PHE A 30 -19.63 11.64 21.03
N VAL A 31 -20.53 12.43 20.47
CA VAL A 31 -21.70 11.97 19.74
C VAL A 31 -21.30 11.39 18.37
N ALA A 32 -20.34 12.00 17.68
CA ALA A 32 -19.82 11.45 16.41
C ALA A 32 -19.08 10.12 16.61
N SER A 33 -18.36 9.96 17.73
CA SER A 33 -17.70 8.71 18.09
C SER A 33 -18.68 7.60 18.47
N LEU A 34 -19.77 7.92 19.18
CA LEU A 34 -20.83 6.95 19.48
C LEU A 34 -21.62 6.53 18.24
N LEU A 35 -21.94 7.46 17.33
CA LEU A 35 -22.59 7.13 16.06
C LEU A 35 -21.71 6.23 15.19
N ALA A 36 -20.39 6.48 15.13
CA ALA A 36 -19.46 5.64 14.39
C ALA A 36 -19.33 4.22 14.98
N MET A 37 -19.38 4.08 16.31
CA MET A 37 -19.38 2.77 16.99
C MET A 37 -20.70 2.01 16.83
N THR A 38 -21.84 2.69 16.76
CA THR A 38 -23.16 2.07 16.61
C THR A 38 -23.42 1.65 15.16
N ILE A 39 -22.87 2.38 14.18
CA ILE A 39 -22.95 2.02 12.74
C ILE A 39 -22.06 0.81 12.42
N GLY A 40 -20.96 0.59 13.16
CA GLY A 40 -20.05 -0.55 12.94
C GLY A 40 -20.57 -1.92 13.37
N GLN A 41 -21.62 -2.01 14.19
CA GLN A 41 -22.12 -3.28 14.72
C GLN A 41 -23.47 -3.75 14.18
N ASN A 42 -24.25 -2.93 13.47
CA ASN A 42 -25.64 -3.28 13.13
C ASN A 42 -26.02 -3.18 11.63
N ASN A 43 -25.11 -3.00 10.68
CA ASN A 43 -25.48 -2.91 9.26
C ASN A 43 -24.92 -4.06 8.39
N LYS A 44 -25.22 -5.31 8.76
CA LYS A 44 -25.12 -6.46 7.82
C LYS A 44 -26.46 -6.82 7.14
N LYS A 45 -27.46 -5.94 7.17
CA LYS A 45 -28.73 -6.15 6.45
C LYS A 45 -29.08 -4.91 5.63
N GLY A 46 -28.84 -4.99 4.31
CA GLY A 46 -29.69 -4.33 3.32
C GLY A 46 -29.39 -2.88 2.97
N ILE A 47 -28.13 -2.49 2.67
CA ILE A 47 -27.92 -1.45 1.66
C ILE A 47 -27.88 -2.20 0.32
N PRO A 48 -28.76 -1.93 -0.66
CA PRO A 48 -28.61 -2.48 -1.99
C PRO A 48 -27.27 -1.93 -2.54
N THR A 49 -26.26 -2.78 -2.58
CA THR A 49 -25.05 -2.47 -3.32
C THR A 49 -25.45 -2.39 -4.79
N MET A 50 -25.17 -1.25 -5.45
CA MET A 50 -25.32 -1.17 -6.90
C MET A 50 -24.51 -2.31 -7.52
N PRO A 51 -25.07 -3.04 -8.52
CA PRO A 51 -24.35 -4.15 -9.14
C PRO A 51 -22.98 -3.69 -9.65
N HIS A 52 -21.93 -4.40 -9.26
CA HIS A 52 -20.59 -4.10 -9.77
C HIS A 52 -20.41 -4.72 -11.16
N PRO A 53 -19.75 -4.05 -12.12
CA PRO A 53 -19.54 -4.60 -13.47
C PRO A 53 -18.88 -5.99 -13.52
N LEU A 54 -18.11 -6.37 -12.47
CA LEU A 54 -17.45 -7.67 -12.36
C LEU A 54 -18.25 -8.73 -11.57
N ASP A 55 -19.49 -8.46 -11.17
CA ASP A 55 -20.30 -9.48 -10.47
C ASP A 55 -20.50 -10.73 -11.35
N SER A 56 -20.84 -10.55 -12.61
CA SER A 56 -20.97 -11.66 -13.57
C SER A 56 -19.64 -12.32 -13.97
N PHE A 57 -18.50 -11.67 -13.70
CA PHE A 57 -17.19 -12.29 -13.84
C PHE A 57 -16.95 -13.32 -12.71
N PHE A 58 -17.23 -12.97 -11.45
CA PHE A 58 -16.96 -13.81 -10.28
C PHE A 58 -18.11 -14.75 -9.92
N ALA A 59 -19.32 -14.45 -10.37
CA ALA A 59 -20.54 -15.23 -10.15
C ALA A 59 -21.27 -15.53 -11.48
N PRO A 60 -20.59 -16.10 -12.50
CA PRO A 60 -21.24 -16.41 -13.76
C PRO A 60 -22.30 -17.51 -13.59
N GLU A 61 -23.45 -17.37 -14.24
CA GLU A 61 -24.45 -18.43 -14.33
C GLU A 61 -24.14 -19.43 -15.47
N SER A 62 -23.24 -19.03 -16.37
CA SER A 62 -22.82 -19.85 -17.52
C SER A 62 -21.38 -19.58 -17.90
N ILE A 63 -20.63 -20.67 -18.20
CA ILE A 63 -19.22 -20.61 -18.60
C ILE A 63 -19.04 -21.38 -19.92
N ALA A 64 -18.46 -20.73 -20.93
CA ALA A 64 -17.96 -21.37 -22.14
C ALA A 64 -16.46 -21.66 -22.01
N LEU A 65 -16.06 -22.92 -22.24
CA LEU A 65 -14.66 -23.36 -22.23
C LEU A 65 -14.17 -23.51 -23.67
N ILE A 66 -13.51 -22.48 -24.22
CA ILE A 66 -13.01 -22.45 -25.58
C ILE A 66 -11.66 -23.17 -25.66
N GLY A 67 -11.61 -24.28 -26.38
CA GLY A 67 -10.48 -25.17 -26.42
C GLY A 67 -10.58 -26.36 -25.46
N ALA A 68 -11.78 -26.63 -24.90
CA ALA A 68 -11.99 -27.76 -23.98
C ALA A 68 -11.48 -29.10 -24.55
N SER A 69 -11.00 -29.98 -23.68
CA SER A 69 -10.44 -31.29 -24.07
C SER A 69 -10.90 -32.40 -23.13
N ARG A 70 -10.95 -33.63 -23.66
CA ARG A 70 -11.15 -34.85 -22.82
C ARG A 70 -9.91 -35.26 -22.06
N ASP A 71 -8.74 -34.81 -22.50
CA ASP A 71 -7.44 -35.15 -21.94
C ASP A 71 -7.18 -34.34 -20.68
N GLN A 72 -7.46 -34.93 -19.51
CA GLN A 72 -7.28 -34.29 -18.21
C GLN A 72 -5.80 -34.12 -17.80
N GLU A 73 -4.85 -34.78 -18.47
CA GLU A 73 -3.43 -34.54 -18.27
C GLU A 73 -2.99 -33.19 -18.84
N LYS A 74 -3.73 -32.70 -19.83
CA LYS A 74 -3.48 -31.40 -20.44
C LYS A 74 -4.29 -30.28 -19.75
N ILE A 75 -3.75 -29.06 -19.75
CA ILE A 75 -4.40 -27.87 -19.17
C ILE A 75 -5.86 -27.71 -19.66
N PRO A 76 -6.20 -27.83 -20.96
CA PRO A 76 -7.57 -27.68 -21.42
C PRO A 76 -8.58 -28.66 -20.84
N GLY A 77 -8.15 -29.89 -20.49
CA GLY A 77 -9.02 -30.88 -19.88
C GLY A 77 -9.20 -30.67 -18.38
N ARG A 78 -8.20 -30.11 -17.71
CA ARG A 78 -8.28 -29.81 -16.26
C ARG A 78 -9.33 -28.78 -15.93
N LEU A 79 -9.57 -27.77 -16.76
CA LEU A 79 -10.55 -26.70 -16.53
C LEU A 79 -11.95 -27.25 -16.24
N LEU A 80 -12.45 -28.16 -17.08
CA LEU A 80 -13.75 -28.77 -16.87
C LEU A 80 -13.79 -29.59 -15.59
N SER A 81 -12.73 -30.40 -15.35
CA SER A 81 -12.60 -31.20 -14.13
C SER A 81 -12.59 -30.35 -12.87
N MET A 82 -11.89 -29.19 -12.85
CA MET A 82 -11.86 -28.30 -11.71
C MET A 82 -13.22 -27.65 -11.42
N LEU A 83 -13.95 -27.21 -12.42
CA LEU A 83 -15.32 -26.69 -12.24
C LEU A 83 -16.24 -27.73 -11.62
N ARG A 84 -16.19 -28.98 -12.09
CA ARG A 84 -17.02 -30.08 -11.55
C ARG A 84 -16.62 -30.48 -10.13
N LYS A 85 -15.33 -30.66 -9.88
CA LYS A 85 -14.83 -31.03 -8.54
C LYS A 85 -15.13 -29.98 -7.47
N ASN A 86 -15.21 -28.70 -7.87
CA ASN A 86 -15.61 -27.61 -6.99
C ASN A 86 -17.13 -27.33 -7.00
N GLU A 87 -17.92 -28.25 -7.57
CA GLU A 87 -19.39 -28.19 -7.56
C GLU A 87 -19.96 -26.88 -8.14
N TYR A 88 -19.38 -26.41 -9.25
CA TYR A 88 -19.89 -25.21 -9.92
C TYR A 88 -21.38 -25.37 -10.24
N PRO A 89 -22.26 -24.47 -9.77
CA PRO A 89 -23.71 -24.65 -9.91
C PRO A 89 -24.26 -24.23 -11.27
N GLY A 90 -23.49 -23.49 -12.08
CA GLY A 90 -23.92 -22.94 -13.35
C GLY A 90 -23.77 -23.90 -14.53
N ARG A 91 -24.12 -23.41 -15.71
CA ARG A 91 -24.04 -24.17 -16.96
C ARG A 91 -22.63 -24.11 -17.53
N ILE A 92 -22.13 -25.24 -18.02
CA ILE A 92 -20.82 -25.34 -18.67
C ILE A 92 -21.03 -25.72 -20.14
N TYR A 93 -20.44 -24.95 -21.05
CA TYR A 93 -20.47 -25.17 -22.49
C TYR A 93 -19.07 -25.43 -23.02
N PRO A 94 -18.66 -26.71 -23.20
CA PRO A 94 -17.40 -27.05 -23.86
C PRO A 94 -17.45 -26.64 -25.33
N ILE A 95 -16.41 -25.94 -25.81
CA ILE A 95 -16.28 -25.50 -27.21
C ILE A 95 -15.02 -26.11 -27.78
N ASN A 96 -15.16 -27.02 -28.77
CA ASN A 96 -14.04 -27.58 -29.50
C ASN A 96 -14.57 -28.30 -30.80
N PRO A 97 -14.07 -27.95 -31.98
CA PRO A 97 -14.57 -28.53 -33.23
C PRO A 97 -14.31 -30.05 -33.41
N ASN A 98 -13.38 -30.60 -32.57
CA ASN A 98 -12.96 -32.00 -32.68
C ASN A 98 -13.79 -32.98 -31.87
N TYR A 99 -14.71 -32.49 -31.01
CA TYR A 99 -15.49 -33.33 -30.09
C TYR A 99 -16.99 -33.06 -30.26
N GLY A 100 -17.81 -34.09 -30.18
CA GLY A 100 -19.28 -33.97 -30.05
C GLY A 100 -19.76 -33.94 -28.61
N ASP A 101 -18.97 -34.55 -27.75
CA ASP A 101 -19.23 -34.67 -26.31
C ASP A 101 -17.92 -34.64 -25.51
N ILE A 102 -17.93 -34.03 -24.35
CA ILE A 102 -16.83 -34.12 -23.37
C ILE A 102 -17.45 -34.41 -21.99
N GLU A 103 -17.11 -35.55 -21.43
CA GLU A 103 -17.56 -35.98 -20.09
C GLU A 103 -19.11 -35.91 -19.90
N GLY A 104 -19.89 -36.28 -20.92
CA GLY A 104 -21.35 -36.24 -20.90
C GLY A 104 -21.97 -34.85 -21.12
N LEU A 105 -21.16 -33.82 -21.41
CA LEU A 105 -21.64 -32.52 -21.83
C LEU A 105 -21.52 -32.38 -23.35
N LYS A 106 -22.59 -31.90 -23.99
CA LYS A 106 -22.57 -31.55 -25.40
C LYS A 106 -21.42 -30.58 -25.67
N CYS A 107 -20.54 -30.91 -26.63
CA CYS A 107 -19.46 -30.05 -27.06
C CYS A 107 -19.91 -29.37 -28.38
N TYR A 108 -19.73 -28.05 -28.43
CA TYR A 108 -20.11 -27.22 -29.59
C TYR A 108 -18.87 -26.93 -30.41
N LYS A 109 -19.03 -26.78 -31.71
CA LYS A 109 -17.89 -26.47 -32.62
C LYS A 109 -17.45 -25.03 -32.47
N THR A 110 -18.40 -24.10 -32.30
CA THR A 110 -18.19 -22.67 -32.11
C THR A 110 -19.04 -22.18 -30.97
N ILE A 111 -18.70 -21.02 -30.38
CA ILE A 111 -19.47 -20.42 -29.30
C ILE A 111 -20.87 -19.97 -29.80
N ALA A 112 -21.01 -19.62 -31.04
CA ALA A 112 -22.28 -19.21 -31.65
C ALA A 112 -23.31 -20.34 -31.68
N GLU A 113 -22.88 -21.61 -31.80
CA GLU A 113 -23.78 -22.77 -31.79
C GLU A 113 -24.44 -23.05 -30.43
N VAL A 114 -23.98 -22.40 -29.33
CA VAL A 114 -24.56 -22.58 -28.00
C VAL A 114 -26.00 -22.08 -27.96
N GLY A 115 -26.29 -20.97 -28.59
CA GLY A 115 -27.63 -20.40 -28.70
C GLY A 115 -28.27 -19.96 -27.39
N ALA A 116 -27.46 -19.76 -26.33
CA ALA A 116 -27.87 -19.31 -25.02
C ALA A 116 -26.92 -18.21 -24.49
N PRO A 117 -27.36 -17.34 -23.58
CA PRO A 117 -26.47 -16.35 -22.97
C PRO A 117 -25.28 -16.98 -22.26
N ILE A 118 -24.13 -16.36 -22.39
CA ILE A 118 -22.86 -16.78 -21.78
C ILE A 118 -22.29 -15.62 -21.00
N ASP A 119 -22.10 -15.78 -19.68
CA ASP A 119 -21.58 -14.74 -18.81
C ASP A 119 -20.07 -14.65 -18.86
N LEU A 120 -19.40 -15.82 -18.95
CA LEU A 120 -17.94 -15.92 -18.92
C LEU A 120 -17.43 -16.88 -20.00
N ALA A 121 -16.46 -16.45 -20.80
CA ALA A 121 -15.67 -17.31 -21.66
C ALA A 121 -14.28 -17.55 -21.06
N VAL A 122 -13.83 -18.80 -21.00
CA VAL A 122 -12.46 -19.16 -20.63
C VAL A 122 -11.75 -19.68 -21.88
N VAL A 123 -10.71 -18.97 -22.32
CA VAL A 123 -10.02 -19.21 -23.59
C VAL A 123 -8.67 -19.86 -23.34
N ILE A 124 -8.50 -21.06 -23.89
CA ILE A 124 -7.26 -21.83 -23.83
C ILE A 124 -6.97 -22.51 -25.17
N ILE A 125 -6.56 -21.72 -26.14
CA ILE A 125 -6.22 -22.10 -27.51
C ILE A 125 -4.88 -21.45 -27.91
N PRO A 126 -4.22 -21.87 -29.00
CA PRO A 126 -3.00 -21.19 -29.44
C PRO A 126 -3.20 -19.67 -29.63
N ALA A 127 -2.22 -18.86 -29.23
CA ALA A 127 -2.29 -17.39 -29.24
C ALA A 127 -2.82 -16.79 -30.54
N ARG A 128 -2.36 -17.32 -31.69
CA ARG A 128 -2.81 -16.89 -33.07
C ARG A 128 -4.32 -16.99 -33.28
N ALA A 129 -5.02 -17.87 -32.56
CA ALA A 129 -6.46 -18.07 -32.72
C ALA A 129 -7.29 -17.25 -31.69
N VAL A 130 -6.65 -16.67 -30.67
CA VAL A 130 -7.36 -15.99 -29.56
C VAL A 130 -8.15 -14.79 -30.05
N LEU A 131 -7.57 -13.95 -30.91
CA LEU A 131 -8.28 -12.76 -31.40
C LEU A 131 -9.58 -13.11 -32.13
N GLY A 132 -9.56 -14.16 -33.00
CA GLY A 132 -10.77 -14.65 -33.63
C GLY A 132 -11.82 -15.15 -32.65
N ALA A 133 -11.41 -15.90 -31.63
CA ALA A 133 -12.31 -16.38 -30.60
C ALA A 133 -12.93 -15.22 -29.78
N LEU A 134 -12.17 -14.15 -29.51
CA LEU A 134 -12.70 -12.96 -28.81
C LEU A 134 -13.74 -12.21 -29.66
N GLU A 135 -13.52 -12.11 -30.97
CA GLU A 135 -14.50 -11.51 -31.89
C GLU A 135 -15.80 -12.35 -31.94
N GLU A 136 -15.69 -13.69 -31.94
CA GLU A 136 -16.86 -14.55 -31.84
C GLU A 136 -17.58 -14.38 -30.51
N CYS A 137 -16.85 -14.34 -29.36
CA CYS A 137 -17.42 -14.06 -28.06
C CYS A 137 -18.18 -12.74 -28.04
N ALA A 138 -17.59 -11.69 -28.60
CA ALA A 138 -18.22 -10.37 -28.69
C ALA A 138 -19.51 -10.41 -29.54
N SER A 139 -19.49 -11.14 -30.65
CA SER A 139 -20.65 -11.25 -31.58
C SER A 139 -21.87 -11.91 -30.92
N VAL A 140 -21.68 -12.82 -29.96
CA VAL A 140 -22.76 -13.48 -29.20
C VAL A 140 -23.03 -12.80 -27.82
N GLY A 141 -22.41 -11.67 -27.55
CA GLY A 141 -22.71 -10.85 -26.38
C GLY A 141 -22.07 -11.32 -25.07
N VAL A 142 -20.97 -12.10 -25.14
CA VAL A 142 -20.18 -12.45 -23.94
C VAL A 142 -19.62 -11.20 -23.28
N LYS A 143 -19.86 -11.04 -21.99
CA LYS A 143 -19.45 -9.84 -21.24
C LYS A 143 -18.07 -9.97 -20.59
N ASN A 144 -17.67 -11.17 -20.20
CA ASN A 144 -16.43 -11.42 -19.48
C ASN A 144 -15.62 -12.54 -20.13
N CYS A 145 -14.30 -12.39 -20.13
CA CYS A 145 -13.40 -13.40 -20.64
C CYS A 145 -12.15 -13.56 -19.77
N VAL A 146 -11.69 -14.80 -19.63
CA VAL A 146 -10.37 -15.14 -19.06
C VAL A 146 -9.53 -15.77 -20.15
N ILE A 147 -8.38 -15.17 -20.45
CA ILE A 147 -7.45 -15.70 -21.44
C ILE A 147 -6.30 -16.38 -20.70
N ILE A 148 -6.31 -17.72 -20.72
CA ILE A 148 -5.24 -18.53 -20.12
C ILE A 148 -4.05 -18.65 -21.08
N SER A 149 -4.29 -18.62 -22.39
CA SER A 149 -3.27 -18.71 -23.40
C SER A 149 -2.14 -17.70 -23.21
N SER A 150 -0.89 -18.15 -23.35
CA SER A 150 0.34 -17.35 -23.41
C SER A 150 0.79 -17.11 -24.85
N GLY A 151 1.85 -16.33 -25.04
CA GLY A 151 2.39 -15.97 -26.36
C GLY A 151 1.97 -14.57 -26.78
N PHE A 152 2.01 -13.60 -25.86
CA PHE A 152 1.61 -12.21 -26.07
C PHE A 152 2.74 -11.25 -25.68
N ALA A 153 2.47 -10.20 -24.92
CA ALA A 153 3.47 -9.16 -24.61
C ALA A 153 4.72 -9.69 -23.88
N GLU A 154 4.63 -10.82 -23.19
CA GLU A 154 5.76 -11.47 -22.52
C GLU A 154 6.81 -12.02 -23.51
N GLU A 155 6.43 -12.27 -24.77
CA GLU A 155 7.36 -12.68 -25.82
C GLU A 155 7.94 -11.50 -26.62
N GLY A 156 7.33 -10.30 -26.49
CA GLY A 156 7.74 -9.11 -27.23
C GLY A 156 7.39 -9.12 -28.71
N GLY A 157 7.88 -8.17 -29.49
CA GLY A 157 7.71 -8.09 -30.93
C GLY A 157 6.26 -8.13 -31.40
N ASP A 158 5.97 -8.96 -32.42
CA ASP A 158 4.62 -9.10 -32.99
C ASP A 158 3.59 -9.64 -31.97
N SER A 159 4.06 -10.42 -31.00
CA SER A 159 3.21 -10.95 -29.93
C SER A 159 2.68 -9.84 -29.02
N ALA A 160 3.46 -8.79 -28.79
CA ALA A 160 3.00 -7.61 -28.04
C ALA A 160 1.89 -6.87 -28.81
N ALA A 161 2.01 -6.73 -30.13
CA ALA A 161 0.98 -6.12 -30.99
C ALA A 161 -0.35 -6.91 -30.95
N MET A 162 -0.32 -8.24 -30.78
CA MET A 162 -1.54 -9.03 -30.59
C MET A 162 -2.23 -8.66 -29.26
N GLN A 163 -1.47 -8.37 -28.21
CA GLN A 163 -2.06 -7.92 -26.93
C GLN A 163 -2.72 -6.54 -27.08
N ASP A 164 -2.13 -5.62 -27.82
CA ASP A 164 -2.74 -4.31 -28.10
C ASP A 164 -4.10 -4.45 -28.79
N ARG A 165 -4.22 -5.42 -29.71
CA ARG A 165 -5.51 -5.74 -30.34
C ARG A 165 -6.54 -6.30 -29.36
N ILE A 166 -6.13 -7.03 -28.32
CA ILE A 166 -7.04 -7.42 -27.23
C ILE A 166 -7.60 -6.17 -26.55
N VAL A 167 -6.74 -5.18 -26.24
CA VAL A 167 -7.16 -3.89 -25.65
C VAL A 167 -8.14 -3.15 -26.57
N GLU A 168 -7.94 -3.17 -27.87
CA GLU A 168 -8.87 -2.57 -28.85
C GLU A 168 -10.25 -3.26 -28.82
N ILE A 169 -10.27 -4.59 -28.76
CA ILE A 169 -11.52 -5.36 -28.66
C ILE A 169 -12.26 -4.96 -27.39
N THR A 170 -11.59 -4.89 -26.22
CA THR A 170 -12.24 -4.49 -24.96
C THR A 170 -12.87 -3.11 -25.05
N LYS A 171 -12.15 -2.14 -25.61
CA LYS A 171 -12.64 -0.75 -25.78
C LYS A 171 -13.86 -0.67 -26.71
N ARG A 172 -13.85 -1.44 -27.80
CA ARG A 172 -14.93 -1.44 -28.80
C ARG A 172 -16.18 -2.16 -28.34
N THR A 173 -16.03 -3.28 -27.62
CA THR A 173 -17.14 -4.19 -27.29
C THR A 173 -17.65 -4.01 -25.85
N GLY A 174 -16.86 -3.43 -24.98
CA GLY A 174 -17.14 -3.37 -23.54
C GLY A 174 -16.91 -4.70 -22.81
N MET A 175 -16.44 -5.76 -23.50
CA MET A 175 -16.11 -7.05 -22.88
C MET A 175 -14.92 -6.88 -21.93
N ARG A 176 -15.04 -7.43 -20.73
CA ARG A 176 -13.98 -7.35 -19.71
C ARG A 176 -13.09 -8.58 -19.78
N ILE A 177 -11.79 -8.37 -19.80
CA ILE A 177 -10.82 -9.44 -20.07
C ILE A 177 -9.77 -9.51 -18.97
N SER A 178 -9.64 -10.69 -18.33
CA SER A 178 -8.51 -11.05 -17.45
C SER A 178 -7.45 -11.81 -18.26
N GLY A 179 -6.20 -11.47 -18.08
CA GLY A 179 -5.08 -12.02 -18.83
C GLY A 179 -4.65 -11.11 -20.00
N PRO A 180 -4.08 -11.62 -21.07
CA PRO A 180 -3.69 -13.02 -21.35
C PRO A 180 -2.60 -13.56 -20.42
N ASN A 181 -2.17 -14.81 -20.64
CA ASN A 181 -1.15 -15.46 -19.81
C ASN A 181 -1.57 -15.55 -18.33
N ALA A 182 -2.86 -15.76 -18.08
CA ALA A 182 -3.40 -15.91 -16.72
C ALA A 182 -3.56 -17.39 -16.33
N GLU A 183 -3.50 -17.71 -15.02
CA GLU A 183 -3.84 -19.06 -14.53
C GLU A 183 -5.34 -19.21 -14.24
N GLY A 184 -6.10 -18.13 -14.42
CA GLY A 184 -7.53 -18.07 -14.15
C GLY A 184 -7.88 -17.55 -12.77
N PHE A 185 -9.03 -17.97 -12.23
CA PHE A 185 -9.48 -17.53 -10.92
C PHE A 185 -10.29 -18.59 -10.17
N VAL A 186 -10.41 -18.37 -8.87
CA VAL A 186 -11.31 -19.12 -7.97
C VAL A 186 -12.19 -18.13 -7.21
N SER A 187 -13.48 -18.41 -7.17
CA SER A 187 -14.44 -17.82 -6.24
C SER A 187 -14.91 -18.92 -5.28
N GLU A 188 -14.37 -18.96 -4.07
CA GLU A 188 -14.80 -19.90 -3.04
C GLU A 188 -16.24 -19.60 -2.56
N VAL A 189 -16.66 -18.35 -2.69
CA VAL A 189 -18.01 -17.87 -2.31
C VAL A 189 -19.06 -18.41 -3.27
N GLN A 190 -18.74 -18.44 -4.56
CA GLN A 190 -19.65 -18.84 -5.64
C GLN A 190 -19.35 -20.25 -6.20
N LYS A 191 -18.39 -20.97 -5.60
CA LYS A 191 -17.93 -22.29 -6.06
C LYS A 191 -17.48 -22.32 -7.52
N VAL A 192 -16.83 -21.24 -8.00
CA VAL A 192 -16.27 -21.17 -9.33
C VAL A 192 -14.77 -21.48 -9.26
N ALA A 193 -14.31 -22.47 -10.03
CA ALA A 193 -12.89 -22.79 -10.18
C ALA A 193 -12.50 -22.75 -11.67
N ALA A 194 -12.49 -21.56 -12.26
CA ALA A 194 -12.11 -21.33 -13.64
C ALA A 194 -10.58 -21.23 -13.78
N THR A 195 -9.88 -22.32 -13.43
CA THR A 195 -8.41 -22.41 -13.39
C THR A 195 -7.98 -23.85 -13.64
N PHE A 196 -6.72 -24.00 -14.05
CA PHE A 196 -6.06 -25.31 -14.16
C PHE A 196 -5.11 -25.62 -12.99
N SER A 197 -5.04 -24.74 -12.00
CA SER A 197 -4.10 -24.89 -10.88
C SER A 197 -4.36 -26.16 -10.08
N PRO A 198 -3.36 -27.02 -9.87
CA PRO A 198 -3.53 -28.23 -9.07
C PRO A 198 -3.84 -27.93 -7.60
N THR A 199 -3.60 -26.69 -7.15
CA THR A 199 -3.85 -26.26 -5.77
C THR A 199 -5.34 -26.12 -5.44
N VAL A 200 -6.23 -26.22 -6.43
CA VAL A 200 -7.68 -26.19 -6.25
C VAL A 200 -8.33 -27.57 -6.47
N ASP A 201 -7.53 -28.61 -6.69
CA ASP A 201 -8.02 -29.98 -6.83
C ASP A 201 -8.53 -30.49 -5.47
N VAL A 202 -9.85 -30.58 -5.34
CA VAL A 202 -10.51 -31.00 -4.11
C VAL A 202 -10.65 -32.52 -4.12
N LYS A 203 -10.09 -33.21 -3.11
CA LYS A 203 -10.28 -34.64 -2.91
C LYS A 203 -11.70 -34.93 -2.41
N PRO A 204 -12.35 -36.01 -2.87
CA PRO A 204 -13.65 -36.40 -2.35
C PRO A 204 -13.62 -36.56 -0.81
N GLY A 205 -14.60 -35.97 -0.13
CA GLY A 205 -14.69 -36.02 1.34
C GLY A 205 -13.74 -35.07 2.08
N HIS A 206 -13.02 -34.19 1.39
CA HIS A 206 -12.18 -33.18 2.03
C HIS A 206 -13.06 -32.13 2.77
N VAL A 207 -12.84 -32.00 4.08
CA VAL A 207 -13.45 -30.96 4.89
C VAL A 207 -12.47 -29.78 4.96
N PRO A 208 -12.82 -28.60 4.45
CA PRO A 208 -11.93 -27.44 4.50
C PRO A 208 -11.60 -27.04 5.93
N LEU A 209 -10.32 -26.76 6.18
CA LEU A 209 -9.90 -26.14 7.43
C LEU A 209 -10.25 -24.64 7.35
N VAL A 210 -11.05 -24.14 8.28
CA VAL A 210 -11.41 -22.70 8.38
C VAL A 210 -11.31 -22.27 9.84
N ALA A 211 -10.40 -21.36 10.11
CA ALA A 211 -10.14 -20.80 11.44
C ALA A 211 -10.38 -19.30 11.50
N THR A 212 -10.15 -18.56 10.40
CA THR A 212 -10.30 -17.10 10.44
C THR A 212 -11.77 -16.66 10.41
N ARG A 213 -12.05 -15.54 11.09
CA ARG A 213 -13.39 -14.93 11.11
C ARG A 213 -13.66 -14.12 9.84
N ARG A 214 -12.61 -13.58 9.24
CA ARG A 214 -12.63 -12.72 8.06
C ARG A 214 -12.12 -13.51 6.87
N ARG A 215 -12.68 -13.22 5.69
CA ARG A 215 -12.24 -13.83 4.44
C ARG A 215 -11.20 -12.96 3.75
N VAL A 216 -10.26 -13.64 3.10
CA VAL A 216 -9.13 -13.04 2.40
C VAL A 216 -9.32 -13.22 0.90
N GLY A 217 -9.26 -12.11 0.14
CA GLY A 217 -9.16 -12.11 -1.31
C GLY A 217 -7.70 -12.04 -1.74
N VAL A 218 -7.31 -12.78 -2.77
CA VAL A 218 -5.94 -12.81 -3.31
C VAL A 218 -5.95 -12.35 -4.76
N VAL A 219 -5.13 -11.36 -5.08
CA VAL A 219 -4.86 -10.90 -6.47
C VAL A 219 -3.37 -11.03 -6.72
N ALA A 220 -2.99 -11.74 -7.78
CA ALA A 220 -1.60 -11.91 -8.16
C ALA A 220 -1.41 -11.73 -9.67
N GLN A 221 -0.34 -11.05 -10.08
CA GLN A 221 0.05 -10.98 -11.48
C GLN A 221 0.64 -12.32 -11.93
N SER A 222 1.42 -12.97 -11.06
CA SER A 222 1.92 -14.33 -11.29
C SER A 222 0.88 -15.37 -10.90
N GLY A 223 0.49 -16.22 -11.86
CA GLY A 223 -0.50 -17.28 -11.64
C GLY A 223 -0.05 -18.28 -10.57
N GLY A 224 1.08 -18.93 -10.78
CA GLY A 224 1.60 -19.94 -9.85
C GLY A 224 1.79 -19.43 -8.44
N ILE A 225 2.28 -18.20 -8.27
CA ILE A 225 2.48 -17.59 -6.95
C ILE A 225 1.15 -17.25 -6.28
N GLY A 226 0.17 -16.70 -7.00
CA GLY A 226 -1.15 -16.39 -6.45
C GLY A 226 -1.84 -17.62 -5.89
N PHE A 227 -1.85 -18.71 -6.66
CA PHE A 227 -2.43 -19.96 -6.23
C PHE A 227 -1.61 -20.67 -5.14
N ALA A 228 -0.29 -20.51 -5.10
CA ALA A 228 0.55 -20.98 -4.00
C ALA A 228 0.22 -20.22 -2.69
N ILE A 229 0.04 -18.90 -2.73
CA ILE A 229 -0.41 -18.10 -1.58
C ILE A 229 -1.75 -18.63 -1.06
N LYS A 230 -2.74 -18.80 -1.95
CA LYS A 230 -4.04 -19.38 -1.59
C LYS A 230 -3.90 -20.74 -0.93
N HIS A 231 -3.09 -21.64 -1.49
CA HIS A 231 -2.88 -22.98 -0.98
C HIS A 231 -2.27 -22.97 0.42
N ARG A 232 -1.20 -22.19 0.65
CA ARG A 232 -0.57 -22.06 1.97
C ARG A 232 -1.52 -21.42 2.99
N ALA A 233 -2.28 -20.41 2.59
CA ALA A 233 -3.29 -19.76 3.43
C ALA A 233 -4.38 -20.77 3.89
N LYS A 234 -4.92 -21.55 2.96
CA LYS A 234 -5.92 -22.59 3.28
C LYS A 234 -5.35 -23.69 4.17
N ALA A 235 -4.08 -24.08 4.00
CA ALA A 235 -3.42 -25.11 4.81
C ALA A 235 -3.32 -24.76 6.30
N ILE A 236 -3.36 -23.47 6.65
CA ILE A 236 -3.37 -23.00 8.05
C ILE A 236 -4.74 -22.50 8.51
N GLY A 237 -5.77 -22.63 7.67
CA GLY A 237 -7.15 -22.32 8.05
C GLY A 237 -7.62 -20.91 7.73
N ILE A 238 -6.96 -20.19 6.83
CA ILE A 238 -7.47 -18.89 6.35
C ILE A 238 -8.63 -19.11 5.39
N ALA A 239 -9.77 -18.47 5.69
CA ALA A 239 -10.93 -18.46 4.80
C ALA A 239 -10.63 -17.57 3.58
N ILE A 240 -10.79 -18.10 2.38
CA ILE A 240 -10.59 -17.38 1.12
C ILE A 240 -11.94 -16.97 0.54
N SER A 241 -12.03 -15.75 -0.01
CA SER A 241 -13.16 -15.32 -0.85
C SER A 241 -12.85 -15.58 -2.32
N TYR A 242 -11.79 -14.99 -2.82
CA TYR A 242 -11.34 -15.09 -4.21
C TYR A 242 -9.83 -15.32 -4.29
N CYS A 243 -9.40 -15.92 -5.39
CA CYS A 243 -8.00 -15.91 -5.82
C CYS A 243 -7.98 -15.68 -7.34
N VAL A 244 -7.31 -14.61 -7.78
CA VAL A 244 -7.26 -14.20 -9.19
C VAL A 244 -5.83 -14.10 -9.65
N SER A 245 -5.55 -14.72 -10.81
CA SER A 245 -4.35 -14.46 -11.59
C SER A 245 -4.66 -13.43 -12.67
N ALA A 246 -4.05 -12.25 -12.59
CA ALA A 246 -4.29 -11.17 -13.55
C ALA A 246 -3.52 -11.35 -14.87
N GLY A 247 -2.44 -12.14 -14.87
CA GLY A 247 -1.58 -12.36 -16.04
C GLY A 247 -0.95 -11.06 -16.55
N ASN A 248 -0.97 -10.87 -17.87
CA ASN A 248 -0.38 -9.69 -18.52
C ASN A 248 -1.19 -8.39 -18.35
N GLU A 249 -2.39 -8.44 -17.76
CA GLU A 249 -3.23 -7.26 -17.50
C GLU A 249 -3.54 -6.42 -18.75
N ALA A 250 -4.06 -7.04 -19.80
CA ALA A 250 -4.45 -6.31 -21.01
C ALA A 250 -5.65 -5.37 -20.76
N ASP A 251 -6.62 -5.76 -19.91
CA ASP A 251 -7.76 -4.93 -19.46
C ASP A 251 -7.89 -4.93 -17.93
N LEU A 252 -8.21 -6.09 -17.33
CA LEU A 252 -8.38 -6.20 -15.88
C LEU A 252 -7.04 -6.44 -15.21
N GLY A 253 -6.52 -5.42 -14.57
CA GLY A 253 -5.29 -5.51 -13.78
C GLY A 253 -5.55 -5.51 -12.27
N ALA A 254 -4.46 -5.48 -11.49
CA ALA A 254 -4.47 -5.48 -10.03
C ALA A 254 -5.39 -4.38 -9.45
N GLY A 255 -5.41 -3.19 -10.07
CA GLY A 255 -6.28 -2.08 -9.65
C GLY A 255 -7.77 -2.39 -9.77
N ALA A 256 -8.20 -3.05 -10.87
CA ALA A 256 -9.59 -3.40 -11.08
C ALA A 256 -10.09 -4.49 -10.10
N PHE A 257 -9.25 -5.50 -9.87
CA PHE A 257 -9.59 -6.55 -8.89
C PHE A 257 -9.53 -6.04 -7.45
N LEU A 258 -8.60 -5.14 -7.13
CA LEU A 258 -8.56 -4.46 -5.83
C LEU A 258 -9.85 -3.66 -5.61
N GLU A 259 -10.29 -2.87 -6.60
CA GLU A 259 -11.53 -2.10 -6.55
C GLU A 259 -12.74 -2.99 -6.26
N TYR A 260 -12.88 -4.10 -7.01
CA TYR A 260 -13.95 -5.08 -6.79
C TYR A 260 -13.93 -5.62 -5.35
N MET A 261 -12.78 -6.13 -4.89
CA MET A 261 -12.66 -6.74 -3.55
C MET A 261 -12.86 -5.72 -2.41
N VAL A 262 -12.54 -4.46 -2.64
CA VAL A 262 -12.84 -3.39 -1.68
C VAL A 262 -14.34 -3.20 -1.50
N GLN A 263 -15.12 -3.29 -2.56
CA GLN A 263 -16.57 -3.13 -2.53
C GLN A 263 -17.30 -4.42 -2.14
N ASP A 264 -16.73 -5.59 -2.43
CA ASP A 264 -17.35 -6.89 -2.15
C ASP A 264 -17.50 -7.15 -0.64
N PRO A 265 -18.73 -7.44 -0.16
CA PRO A 265 -18.97 -7.71 1.25
C PRO A 265 -18.44 -9.08 1.74
N SER A 266 -18.07 -9.96 0.82
CA SER A 266 -17.52 -11.29 1.13
C SER A 266 -16.02 -11.28 1.35
N THR A 267 -15.35 -10.14 1.08
CA THR A 267 -13.90 -9.96 1.25
C THR A 267 -13.63 -8.96 2.35
N ASP A 268 -12.93 -9.36 3.39
CA ASP A 268 -12.61 -8.50 4.54
C ASP A 268 -11.14 -8.04 4.56
N VAL A 269 -10.23 -8.82 3.96
CA VAL A 269 -8.79 -8.57 3.86
C VAL A 269 -8.35 -8.87 2.44
N ILE A 270 -7.42 -8.10 1.88
CA ILE A 270 -6.95 -8.30 0.51
C ILE A 270 -5.45 -8.56 0.52
N MET A 271 -5.00 -9.58 -0.21
CA MET A 271 -3.58 -9.85 -0.46
C MET A 271 -3.25 -9.56 -1.92
N LEU A 272 -2.21 -8.79 -2.14
CA LEU A 272 -1.70 -8.45 -3.47
C LEU A 272 -0.28 -9.01 -3.65
N PHE A 273 -0.04 -9.73 -4.74
CA PHE A 273 1.30 -10.03 -5.23
C PHE A 273 1.51 -9.32 -6.56
N ILE A 274 2.39 -8.30 -6.57
CA ILE A 274 2.55 -7.41 -7.72
C ILE A 274 4.00 -7.31 -8.19
N GLU A 275 4.18 -7.31 -9.49
CA GLU A 275 5.43 -7.11 -10.21
C GLU A 275 5.55 -5.65 -10.70
N GLY A 276 4.42 -5.04 -11.08
CA GLY A 276 4.28 -3.64 -11.48
C GLY A 276 2.82 -3.19 -11.42
N ILE A 277 2.56 -1.91 -11.62
CA ILE A 277 1.20 -1.35 -11.71
C ILE A 277 1.05 -0.71 -13.07
N ARG A 278 0.07 -1.16 -13.86
CA ARG A 278 -0.19 -0.63 -15.21
C ARG A 278 -1.22 0.50 -15.20
N ASP A 279 -2.39 0.28 -14.60
CA ASP A 279 -3.43 1.31 -14.42
C ASP A 279 -3.26 1.97 -13.05
N VAL A 280 -2.38 2.97 -12.99
CA VAL A 280 -2.00 3.65 -11.75
C VAL A 280 -3.18 4.42 -11.15
N GLU A 281 -3.96 5.11 -11.98
CA GLU A 281 -5.08 5.94 -11.49
C GLU A 281 -6.13 5.06 -10.80
N LYS A 282 -6.52 3.97 -11.43
CA LYS A 282 -7.48 3.01 -10.86
C LYS A 282 -6.93 2.34 -9.60
N PHE A 283 -5.64 1.94 -9.62
CA PHE A 283 -5.00 1.35 -8.45
C PHE A 283 -4.99 2.31 -7.26
N LEU A 284 -4.60 3.57 -7.45
CA LEU A 284 -4.57 4.57 -6.40
C LEU A 284 -5.98 4.90 -5.87
N ALA A 285 -6.99 4.97 -6.75
CA ALA A 285 -8.38 5.17 -6.35
C ALA A 285 -8.88 4.01 -5.48
N ALA A 286 -8.62 2.77 -5.90
CA ALA A 286 -8.98 1.57 -5.14
C ALA A 286 -8.22 1.49 -3.80
N ALA A 287 -6.92 1.84 -3.79
CA ALA A 287 -6.10 1.89 -2.58
C ALA A 287 -6.65 2.90 -1.56
N ARG A 288 -6.99 4.11 -2.02
CA ARG A 288 -7.65 5.11 -1.19
C ARG A 288 -8.97 4.58 -0.62
N ARG A 289 -9.80 3.99 -1.47
CA ARG A 289 -11.10 3.45 -1.02
C ARG A 289 -10.94 2.35 0.00
N ALA A 290 -9.95 1.46 -0.15
CA ALA A 290 -9.61 0.43 0.86
C ALA A 290 -9.31 1.06 2.22
N ALA A 291 -8.47 2.11 2.24
CA ALA A 291 -8.11 2.85 3.44
C ALA A 291 -9.33 3.56 4.08
N GLU A 292 -10.21 4.18 3.28
CA GLU A 292 -11.44 4.86 3.75
C GLU A 292 -12.44 3.90 4.40
N VAL A 293 -12.61 2.70 3.83
CA VAL A 293 -13.54 1.69 4.38
C VAL A 293 -12.88 0.79 5.43
N GLY A 294 -11.59 0.97 5.70
CA GLY A 294 -10.84 0.20 6.69
C GLY A 294 -10.64 -1.27 6.32
N LYS A 295 -10.55 -1.61 5.01
CA LYS A 295 -10.17 -2.94 4.55
C LYS A 295 -8.64 -3.06 4.46
N PRO A 296 -8.00 -3.92 5.27
CA PRO A 296 -6.55 -4.12 5.21
C PRO A 296 -6.12 -4.69 3.86
N VAL A 297 -5.07 -4.10 3.28
CA VAL A 297 -4.42 -4.58 2.06
C VAL A 297 -3.00 -4.99 2.40
N ILE A 298 -2.69 -6.27 2.24
CA ILE A 298 -1.36 -6.85 2.40
C ILE A 298 -0.72 -6.92 1.03
N VAL A 299 0.49 -6.40 0.87
CA VAL A 299 1.15 -6.37 -0.44
C VAL A 299 2.54 -6.96 -0.39
N THR A 300 2.82 -7.89 -1.31
CA THR A 300 4.17 -8.38 -1.62
C THR A 300 4.57 -7.81 -2.98
N LYS A 301 5.51 -6.85 -2.99
CA LYS A 301 6.07 -6.26 -4.22
C LYS A 301 7.40 -6.93 -4.53
N VAL A 302 7.48 -7.57 -5.69
CA VAL A 302 8.73 -8.17 -6.21
C VAL A 302 9.43 -7.23 -7.21
N GLY A 303 10.67 -7.55 -7.60
CA GLY A 303 11.46 -6.65 -8.44
C GLY A 303 11.97 -5.41 -7.68
N ARG A 304 12.29 -5.54 -6.39
CA ARG A 304 12.79 -4.43 -5.54
C ARG A 304 14.29 -4.19 -5.66
N SER A 305 15.08 -5.24 -5.88
CA SER A 305 16.54 -5.16 -6.11
C SER A 305 16.85 -4.92 -7.58
N GLY A 306 18.05 -4.41 -7.87
CA GLY A 306 18.49 -4.23 -9.26
C GLY A 306 18.45 -5.53 -10.08
N ALA A 307 18.75 -6.67 -9.47
CA ALA A 307 18.60 -7.97 -10.12
C ALA A 307 17.12 -8.33 -10.37
N GLY A 308 16.29 -8.13 -9.36
CA GLY A 308 14.84 -8.35 -9.47
C GLY A 308 14.17 -7.42 -10.48
N GLN A 309 14.61 -6.17 -10.59
CA GLN A 309 14.10 -5.21 -11.59
C GLN A 309 14.42 -5.66 -13.01
N ARG A 310 15.66 -6.11 -13.28
CA ARG A 310 16.03 -6.68 -14.59
C ARG A 310 15.20 -7.92 -14.93
N ALA A 311 15.00 -8.81 -13.95
CA ALA A 311 14.19 -10.00 -14.14
C ALA A 311 12.71 -9.65 -14.41
N ALA A 312 12.12 -8.72 -13.67
CA ALA A 312 10.75 -8.27 -13.86
C ALA A 312 10.56 -7.60 -15.24
N ALA A 313 11.49 -6.75 -15.67
CA ALA A 313 11.44 -6.12 -16.98
C ALA A 313 11.47 -7.13 -18.12
N SER A 314 12.23 -8.22 -17.98
CA SER A 314 12.29 -9.32 -18.98
C SER A 314 11.02 -10.16 -18.99
N HIS A 315 10.33 -10.32 -17.84
CA HIS A 315 9.20 -11.22 -17.68
C HIS A 315 7.86 -10.57 -18.04
N THR A 316 7.68 -9.28 -17.72
CA THR A 316 6.37 -8.62 -17.83
C THR A 316 6.32 -7.53 -18.89
N ALA A 317 7.42 -7.28 -19.62
CA ALA A 317 7.58 -6.16 -20.56
C ALA A 317 7.20 -4.79 -19.94
N SER A 318 7.21 -4.69 -18.60
CA SER A 318 6.95 -3.44 -17.87
C SER A 318 8.24 -2.90 -17.26
N MET A 319 8.45 -1.57 -17.33
CA MET A 319 9.53 -0.94 -16.62
C MET A 319 9.25 -1.05 -15.11
N ALA A 320 10.15 -1.68 -14.36
CA ALA A 320 10.07 -1.70 -12.91
C ALA A 320 10.31 -0.27 -12.40
N GLY A 321 9.30 0.34 -11.80
CA GLY A 321 9.41 1.64 -11.14
C GLY A 321 10.36 1.58 -9.95
N TRP A 322 10.73 2.75 -9.46
CA TRP A 322 11.63 2.90 -8.32
C TRP A 322 11.01 2.34 -7.03
N SER A 323 11.72 1.46 -6.33
CA SER A 323 11.22 0.74 -5.15
C SER A 323 10.70 1.66 -4.06
N ALA A 324 11.38 2.81 -3.80
CA ALA A 324 10.94 3.76 -2.80
C ALA A 324 9.64 4.49 -3.17
N ALA A 325 9.30 4.62 -4.47
CA ALA A 325 8.02 5.16 -4.91
C ALA A 325 6.87 4.22 -4.54
N TYR A 326 7.05 2.90 -4.72
CA TYR A 326 6.07 1.90 -4.26
C TYR A 326 5.90 1.95 -2.74
N ASP A 327 7.01 2.01 -1.98
CA ASP A 327 6.95 2.08 -0.51
C ASP A 327 6.21 3.33 -0.04
N ALA A 328 6.44 4.47 -0.70
CA ALA A 328 5.73 5.72 -0.42
C ALA A 328 4.22 5.62 -0.68
N VAL A 329 3.83 4.99 -1.80
CA VAL A 329 2.41 4.75 -2.13
C VAL A 329 1.77 3.80 -1.12
N PHE A 330 2.44 2.72 -0.77
CA PHE A 330 1.94 1.75 0.21
C PHE A 330 1.77 2.39 1.60
N ALA A 331 2.75 3.19 2.04
CA ALA A 331 2.66 3.93 3.29
C ALA A 331 1.51 4.95 3.28
N LYS A 332 1.34 5.69 2.16
CA LYS A 332 0.27 6.68 2.00
C LYS A 332 -1.12 6.10 2.20
N TYR A 333 -1.36 4.87 1.74
CA TYR A 333 -2.66 4.21 1.81
C TYR A 333 -2.75 3.12 2.88
N GLY A 334 -1.76 3.02 3.77
CA GLY A 334 -1.77 2.09 4.90
C GLY A 334 -1.70 0.62 4.49
N PHE A 335 -1.04 0.32 3.38
CA PHE A 335 -0.82 -1.06 2.98
C PHE A 335 0.16 -1.75 3.92
N ILE A 336 -0.11 -3.00 4.23
CA ILE A 336 0.74 -3.84 5.05
C ILE A 336 1.74 -4.54 4.12
N VAL A 337 2.98 -4.07 4.11
CA VAL A 337 4.04 -4.61 3.24
C VAL A 337 4.58 -5.90 3.84
N SER A 338 4.71 -6.94 2.99
CA SER A 338 5.39 -8.19 3.30
C SER A 338 6.58 -8.43 2.36
N ASN A 339 7.60 -9.13 2.84
CA ASN A 339 8.83 -9.39 2.11
C ASN A 339 8.83 -10.74 1.38
N ASP A 340 8.07 -11.70 1.90
CA ASP A 340 7.93 -13.03 1.31
C ASP A 340 6.53 -13.62 1.53
N MET A 341 6.31 -14.80 0.96
CA MET A 341 5.01 -15.48 0.99
C MET A 341 4.63 -15.96 2.40
N ASP A 342 5.58 -16.43 3.21
CA ASP A 342 5.30 -16.94 4.54
C ASP A 342 4.97 -15.80 5.50
N GLU A 343 5.67 -14.67 5.38
CA GLU A 343 5.36 -13.44 6.09
C GLU A 343 3.96 -12.93 5.69
N ALA A 344 3.64 -12.89 4.39
CA ALA A 344 2.34 -12.45 3.89
C ALA A 344 1.19 -13.30 4.44
N VAL A 345 1.34 -14.63 4.43
CA VAL A 345 0.33 -15.56 4.95
C VAL A 345 0.19 -15.44 6.48
N ALA A 346 1.29 -15.26 7.22
CA ALA A 346 1.24 -15.06 8.67
C ALA A 346 0.53 -13.73 9.03
N ILE A 347 0.84 -12.64 8.31
CA ILE A 347 0.15 -11.35 8.47
C ILE A 347 -1.35 -11.53 8.18
N ALA A 348 -1.70 -12.19 7.07
CA ALA A 348 -3.11 -12.42 6.70
C ALA A 348 -3.85 -13.23 7.77
N ALA A 349 -3.22 -14.27 8.34
CA ALA A 349 -3.78 -15.06 9.44
C ALA A 349 -4.07 -14.20 10.67
N VAL A 350 -3.11 -13.37 11.08
CA VAL A 350 -3.24 -12.51 12.27
C VAL A 350 -4.28 -11.41 12.03
N VAL A 351 -4.25 -10.74 10.87
CA VAL A 351 -5.20 -9.69 10.52
C VAL A 351 -6.62 -10.24 10.38
N ALA A 352 -6.80 -11.42 9.76
CA ALA A 352 -8.13 -11.99 9.53
C ALA A 352 -8.76 -12.62 10.79
N SER A 353 -7.96 -12.97 11.81
CA SER A 353 -8.47 -13.63 13.02
C SER A 353 -8.69 -12.69 14.19
N ASN A 354 -7.99 -11.56 14.24
CA ASN A 354 -7.87 -10.76 15.46
C ASN A 354 -8.51 -9.37 15.35
N PRO A 355 -8.95 -8.78 16.48
CA PRO A 355 -9.23 -7.35 16.57
C PRO A 355 -7.94 -6.53 16.45
N LEU A 356 -8.07 -5.21 16.26
CA LEU A 356 -6.93 -4.29 16.23
C LEU A 356 -6.43 -4.01 17.66
N PRO A 357 -5.11 -4.05 17.92
CA PRO A 357 -4.56 -3.71 19.24
C PRO A 357 -4.65 -2.19 19.48
N LYS A 358 -4.78 -1.81 20.76
CA LYS A 358 -4.79 -0.40 21.18
C LYS A 358 -3.39 0.16 21.49
N GLY A 359 -2.43 -0.73 21.76
CA GLY A 359 -1.06 -0.40 22.10
C GLY A 359 -0.08 -1.52 21.74
N ASP A 360 1.16 -1.39 22.19
CA ASP A 360 2.29 -2.25 21.82
C ASP A 360 2.74 -3.21 22.92
N ARG A 361 2.00 -3.32 24.03
CA ARG A 361 2.33 -4.16 25.17
C ARG A 361 1.82 -5.59 24.96
N VAL A 362 2.72 -6.55 24.97
CA VAL A 362 2.43 -7.96 24.68
C VAL A 362 2.63 -8.81 25.94
N ALA A 363 1.62 -9.62 26.29
CA ALA A 363 1.80 -10.75 27.19
C ALA A 363 2.30 -11.95 26.42
N VAL A 364 3.40 -12.56 26.83
CA VAL A 364 3.88 -13.83 26.30
C VAL A 364 3.43 -14.94 27.24
N LEU A 365 2.54 -15.82 26.77
CA LEU A 365 1.93 -16.90 27.51
C LEU A 365 2.45 -18.24 27.01
N THR A 366 2.96 -19.09 27.87
CA THR A 366 3.59 -20.36 27.49
C THR A 366 3.42 -21.45 28.56
N VAL A 367 3.85 -22.65 28.18
CA VAL A 367 4.06 -23.81 29.09
C VAL A 367 5.52 -24.25 29.12
N SER A 368 6.41 -23.44 28.56
CA SER A 368 7.83 -23.73 28.40
C SER A 368 8.66 -22.48 28.65
N GLY A 369 9.48 -22.49 29.69
CA GLY A 369 10.34 -21.34 30.04
C GLY A 369 11.20 -20.88 28.85
N GLY A 370 11.87 -21.79 28.14
CA GLY A 370 12.65 -21.47 26.95
C GLY A 370 11.80 -20.90 25.81
N GLY A 371 10.60 -21.43 25.59
CA GLY A 371 9.65 -20.90 24.62
C GLY A 371 9.18 -19.48 24.97
N GLY A 372 8.96 -19.21 26.26
CA GLY A 372 8.61 -17.89 26.74
C GLY A 372 9.70 -16.85 26.51
N ILE A 373 10.96 -17.20 26.86
CA ILE A 373 12.13 -16.30 26.64
C ILE A 373 12.26 -16.00 25.15
N TRP A 374 12.24 -17.02 24.28
CA TRP A 374 12.36 -16.83 22.84
C TRP A 374 11.21 -16.00 22.23
N GLY A 375 9.97 -16.20 22.74
CA GLY A 375 8.81 -15.39 22.36
C GLY A 375 8.99 -13.91 22.73
N ALA A 376 9.45 -13.64 23.97
CA ALA A 376 9.69 -12.28 24.45
C ALA A 376 10.78 -11.56 23.63
N ASP A 377 11.90 -12.23 23.36
CA ASP A 377 12.97 -11.69 22.53
C ASP A 377 12.45 -11.34 21.13
N THR A 378 11.71 -12.29 20.53
CA THR A 378 11.19 -12.11 19.16
C THR A 378 10.28 -10.91 19.04
N VAL A 379 9.31 -10.73 19.95
CA VAL A 379 8.39 -9.59 19.87
C VAL A 379 9.07 -8.27 20.22
N SER A 380 10.05 -8.31 21.15
CA SER A 380 10.84 -7.13 21.51
C SER A 380 11.71 -6.66 20.33
N MET A 381 12.30 -7.56 19.59
CA MET A 381 13.08 -7.26 18.36
C MET A 381 12.21 -6.62 17.26
N GLN A 382 10.90 -6.81 17.30
CA GLN A 382 9.96 -6.11 16.41
C GLN A 382 9.50 -4.75 16.98
N GLY A 383 10.11 -4.29 18.08
CA GLY A 383 9.77 -3.01 18.71
C GLY A 383 8.44 -3.04 19.47
N LEU A 384 7.98 -4.23 19.88
CA LEU A 384 6.86 -4.40 20.81
C LEU A 384 7.39 -4.50 22.23
N GLN A 385 6.58 -4.14 23.21
CA GLN A 385 6.98 -4.16 24.61
C GLN A 385 6.50 -5.44 25.30
N VAL A 386 7.33 -5.99 26.18
CA VAL A 386 6.96 -7.11 27.07
C VAL A 386 7.08 -6.60 28.53
N PRO A 387 6.06 -5.86 29.03
CA PRO A 387 6.15 -5.24 30.36
C PRO A 387 6.07 -6.30 31.46
N ALA A 388 6.72 -6.03 32.59
CA ALA A 388 6.46 -6.78 33.80
C ALA A 388 5.02 -6.55 34.27
N LEU A 389 4.30 -7.63 34.57
CA LEU A 389 2.93 -7.55 35.07
C LEU A 389 2.89 -7.11 36.54
N SER A 390 1.87 -6.38 36.94
CA SER A 390 1.67 -5.94 38.30
C SER A 390 1.53 -7.12 39.27
N ALA A 391 1.81 -6.86 40.55
CA ALA A 391 1.64 -7.85 41.62
C ALA A 391 0.19 -8.39 41.69
N GLY A 392 -0.81 -7.57 41.34
CA GLY A 392 -2.21 -7.95 41.27
C GLY A 392 -2.46 -9.02 40.22
N ILE A 393 -2.05 -8.77 38.96
CA ILE A 393 -2.16 -9.73 37.87
C ILE A 393 -1.39 -11.01 38.14
N GLN A 394 -0.14 -10.89 38.65
CA GLN A 394 0.65 -12.06 39.04
C GLN A 394 -0.01 -12.90 40.13
N SER A 395 -0.64 -12.26 41.10
CA SER A 395 -1.37 -12.96 42.17
C SER A 395 -2.57 -13.74 41.64
N GLU A 396 -3.32 -13.19 40.69
CA GLU A 396 -4.41 -13.89 40.03
C GLU A 396 -3.88 -15.12 39.25
N ILE A 397 -2.83 -14.95 38.44
CA ILE A 397 -2.23 -16.03 37.66
C ILE A 397 -1.75 -17.18 38.56
N LYS A 398 -1.13 -16.87 39.68
CA LYS A 398 -0.64 -17.86 40.66
C LYS A 398 -1.72 -18.77 41.23
N LYS A 399 -3.01 -18.40 41.17
CA LYS A 399 -4.12 -19.24 41.68
C LYS A 399 -4.35 -20.51 40.84
N TRP A 400 -3.91 -20.53 39.58
CA TRP A 400 -4.12 -21.66 38.66
C TRP A 400 -2.84 -22.26 38.08
N MET A 401 -1.69 -21.91 38.66
CA MET A 401 -0.42 -22.49 38.24
C MET A 401 0.34 -23.06 39.43
N PRO A 402 1.26 -24.01 39.24
CA PRO A 402 2.10 -24.49 40.32
C PRO A 402 3.10 -23.42 40.81
N SER A 403 3.59 -23.59 42.05
CA SER A 403 4.48 -22.61 42.70
C SER A 403 5.79 -22.33 41.95
N TYR A 404 6.25 -23.24 41.14
CA TYR A 404 7.47 -23.12 40.34
C TYR A 404 7.25 -22.50 38.94
N GLY A 405 6.02 -22.19 38.60
CA GLY A 405 5.74 -21.43 37.35
C GLY A 405 6.10 -19.96 37.48
N ALA A 406 6.15 -19.25 36.35
CA ALA A 406 6.48 -17.83 36.27
C ALA A 406 5.27 -16.99 35.91
N ALA A 407 4.91 -15.99 36.74
CA ALA A 407 3.74 -15.13 36.53
C ALA A 407 4.12 -13.71 36.06
N GLY A 408 5.40 -13.43 35.81
CA GLY A 408 5.89 -12.07 35.61
C GLY A 408 5.75 -11.48 34.21
N ASN A 409 5.69 -12.19 33.17
CA ASN A 409 5.79 -11.94 31.73
C ASN A 409 7.26 -12.03 31.23
N PRO A 410 7.61 -13.11 30.52
CA PRO A 410 6.71 -14.21 30.09
C PRO A 410 5.99 -14.94 31.21
N VAL A 411 4.73 -15.31 30.98
CA VAL A 411 3.93 -16.10 31.88
C VAL A 411 4.05 -17.58 31.50
N ASP A 412 4.74 -18.36 32.32
CA ASP A 412 4.88 -19.81 32.14
C ASP A 412 3.97 -20.53 33.14
N VAL A 413 2.80 -20.94 32.70
CA VAL A 413 1.85 -21.70 33.54
C VAL A 413 2.26 -23.15 33.72
N THR A 414 3.29 -23.62 33.05
CA THR A 414 3.80 -24.99 33.02
C THR A 414 2.82 -26.04 32.48
N ALA A 415 3.28 -27.23 32.21
CA ALA A 415 2.41 -28.34 31.76
C ALA A 415 1.30 -28.68 32.79
N GLN A 416 1.55 -28.52 34.08
CA GLN A 416 0.56 -28.80 35.13
C GLN A 416 -0.54 -27.69 35.18
N GLY A 417 -0.20 -26.46 34.90
CA GLY A 417 -1.18 -25.36 34.85
C GLY A 417 -2.17 -25.48 33.69
N VAL A 418 -1.87 -26.29 32.66
CA VAL A 418 -2.81 -26.57 31.57
C VAL A 418 -4.05 -27.30 32.10
N SER A 419 -3.87 -28.30 32.96
CA SER A 419 -4.98 -29.09 33.51
C SER A 419 -5.92 -28.31 34.42
N SER A 420 -5.44 -27.18 35.03
CA SER A 420 -6.25 -26.26 35.84
C SER A 420 -6.92 -25.15 35.00
N GLY A 421 -6.78 -25.20 33.66
CA GLY A 421 -7.28 -24.18 32.73
C GLY A 421 -6.46 -22.88 32.75
N GLY A 422 -5.21 -22.93 33.23
CA GLY A 422 -4.38 -21.75 33.42
C GLY A 422 -4.12 -20.94 32.17
N LEU A 423 -3.98 -21.59 30.99
CA LEU A 423 -3.81 -20.90 29.71
C LEU A 423 -5.03 -20.05 29.35
N GLN A 424 -6.23 -20.66 29.39
CA GLN A 424 -7.47 -19.97 29.04
C GLN A 424 -7.77 -18.83 30.01
N LYS A 425 -7.67 -19.08 31.33
CA LYS A 425 -7.89 -18.06 32.37
C LYS A 425 -6.92 -16.88 32.24
N SER A 426 -5.66 -17.16 31.84
CA SER A 426 -4.68 -16.12 31.58
C SER A 426 -5.05 -15.29 30.32
N ILE A 427 -5.53 -15.90 29.24
CA ILE A 427 -6.03 -15.18 28.06
C ILE A 427 -7.21 -14.30 28.45
N GLU A 428 -8.17 -14.81 29.21
CA GLU A 428 -9.33 -14.03 29.71
C GLU A 428 -8.91 -12.85 30.59
N LEU A 429 -7.94 -13.07 31.50
CA LEU A 429 -7.40 -12.03 32.37
C LEU A 429 -6.69 -10.93 31.53
N PHE A 430 -5.90 -11.31 30.55
CA PHE A 430 -5.19 -10.36 29.69
C PHE A 430 -6.16 -9.57 28.80
N ASP A 431 -7.26 -10.17 28.35
CA ASP A 431 -8.24 -9.48 27.52
C ASP A 431 -8.90 -8.28 28.25
N VAL A 432 -9.08 -8.38 29.57
CA VAL A 432 -9.71 -7.33 30.39
C VAL A 432 -8.71 -6.42 31.09
N SER A 433 -7.43 -6.79 31.19
CA SER A 433 -6.39 -6.02 31.87
C SER A 433 -5.96 -4.80 31.05
N ASP A 434 -5.70 -3.66 31.70
CA ASP A 434 -5.13 -2.47 31.07
C ASP A 434 -3.59 -2.52 30.92
N GLU A 435 -2.94 -3.62 31.36
CA GLU A 435 -1.47 -3.72 31.37
C GLU A 435 -0.90 -4.24 30.04
N VAL A 436 -1.70 -4.95 29.25
CA VAL A 436 -1.29 -5.53 27.96
C VAL A 436 -2.32 -5.25 26.87
N ASP A 437 -1.86 -5.23 25.62
CA ASP A 437 -2.66 -4.90 24.45
C ASP A 437 -2.81 -6.08 23.47
N ALA A 438 -2.01 -7.13 23.64
CA ALA A 438 -2.05 -8.36 22.84
C ALA A 438 -1.44 -9.53 23.63
N THR A 439 -1.75 -10.76 23.22
CA THR A 439 -1.18 -11.99 23.75
C THR A 439 -0.48 -12.80 22.66
N LEU A 440 0.77 -13.20 22.88
CA LEU A 440 1.47 -14.23 22.12
C LEU A 440 1.43 -15.54 22.90
N LEU A 441 0.70 -16.53 22.40
CA LEU A 441 0.63 -17.88 22.93
C LEU A 441 1.71 -18.74 22.29
N VAL A 442 2.67 -19.26 23.09
CA VAL A 442 3.82 -20.04 22.64
C VAL A 442 3.70 -21.47 23.20
N MET A 443 3.41 -22.44 22.35
CA MET A 443 3.11 -23.81 22.78
C MET A 443 3.60 -24.88 21.83
N SER A 444 3.45 -26.16 22.23
CA SER A 444 3.53 -27.33 21.37
C SER A 444 2.14 -27.84 21.01
N PHE A 445 1.93 -28.13 19.74
CA PHE A 445 0.67 -28.69 19.22
C PHE A 445 0.90 -29.99 18.40
N SER A 446 1.90 -30.77 18.77
CA SER A 446 2.26 -32.01 18.06
C SER A 446 1.41 -33.23 18.42
N SER A 447 0.58 -33.18 19.47
CA SER A 447 -0.23 -34.33 19.90
C SER A 447 -1.39 -34.58 18.93
N GLU A 448 -1.59 -35.86 18.59
CA GLU A 448 -2.71 -36.34 17.76
C GLU A 448 -3.98 -36.62 18.56
N THR A 449 -3.91 -36.59 19.89
CA THR A 449 -5.02 -37.04 20.75
C THR A 449 -5.32 -36.10 21.91
N ARG A 450 -4.45 -35.16 22.20
CA ARG A 450 -4.60 -34.27 23.36
C ARG A 450 -4.53 -32.81 22.97
N MET A 451 -5.50 -32.06 23.46
CA MET A 451 -5.52 -30.60 23.32
C MET A 451 -5.37 -29.90 24.66
N PRO A 452 -4.60 -28.81 24.75
CA PRO A 452 -4.51 -27.99 25.96
C PRO A 452 -5.76 -27.16 26.22
N PHE A 453 -6.67 -27.08 25.26
CA PHE A 453 -7.93 -26.36 25.34
C PHE A 453 -9.09 -27.26 24.96
N LYS A 454 -10.25 -27.06 25.58
CA LYS A 454 -11.52 -27.63 25.13
C LYS A 454 -12.23 -26.59 24.23
N GLU A 455 -12.78 -27.03 23.09
CA GLU A 455 -13.52 -26.14 22.17
C GLU A 455 -14.60 -25.35 22.91
N ALA A 456 -15.41 -26.04 23.74
CA ALA A 456 -16.52 -25.42 24.48
C ALA A 456 -16.08 -24.30 25.41
N GLU A 457 -14.83 -24.33 25.91
CA GLU A 457 -14.26 -23.33 26.79
C GLU A 457 -13.53 -22.23 26.01
N LEU A 458 -12.71 -22.56 25.00
CA LEU A 458 -11.89 -21.62 24.26
C LEU A 458 -12.70 -20.78 23.25
N LYS A 459 -13.64 -21.41 22.53
CA LYS A 459 -14.41 -20.73 21.48
C LYS A 459 -15.19 -19.48 21.96
N PRO A 460 -15.87 -19.50 23.13
CA PRO A 460 -16.50 -18.28 23.66
C PRO A 460 -15.49 -17.18 24.01
N VAL A 461 -14.30 -17.55 24.51
CA VAL A 461 -13.23 -16.59 24.84
C VAL A 461 -12.73 -15.90 23.60
N ILE A 462 -12.34 -16.69 22.60
CA ILE A 462 -11.89 -16.14 21.30
C ILE A 462 -13.01 -15.36 20.59
N ALA A 463 -14.27 -15.79 20.68
CA ALA A 463 -15.40 -15.10 20.04
C ALA A 463 -15.63 -13.68 20.57
N ARG A 464 -15.39 -13.43 21.85
CA ARG A 464 -15.60 -12.14 22.54
C ARG A 464 -14.34 -11.31 22.77
N GLN A 465 -13.14 -11.82 22.36
CA GLN A 465 -11.88 -11.13 22.60
C GLN A 465 -11.87 -9.71 22.05
N ASN A 466 -11.33 -8.78 22.84
CA ASN A 466 -11.12 -7.38 22.48
C ASN A 466 -9.67 -7.09 22.10
N LYS A 467 -8.75 -8.02 22.40
CA LYS A 467 -7.31 -7.92 22.13
C LYS A 467 -6.83 -9.08 21.30
N PRO A 468 -5.82 -8.88 20.43
CA PRO A 468 -5.25 -9.96 19.63
C PRO A 468 -4.70 -11.10 20.47
N VAL A 469 -4.98 -12.35 20.03
CA VAL A 469 -4.34 -13.57 20.51
C VAL A 469 -3.68 -14.25 19.33
N VAL A 470 -2.35 -14.22 19.28
CA VAL A 470 -1.55 -14.86 18.23
C VAL A 470 -0.96 -16.16 18.76
N CYS A 471 -1.20 -17.26 18.05
CA CYS A 471 -0.80 -18.58 18.47
C CYS A 471 0.39 -19.08 17.63
N TYR A 472 1.49 -19.41 18.29
CA TYR A 472 2.69 -20.00 17.71
C TYR A 472 2.96 -21.38 18.29
N SER A 473 3.26 -22.34 17.41
CA SER A 473 3.71 -23.67 17.80
C SER A 473 5.21 -23.84 17.53
N TYR A 474 5.97 -24.16 18.57
CA TYR A 474 7.40 -24.50 18.43
C TYR A 474 7.65 -25.92 17.94
N THR A 475 6.59 -26.73 17.80
CA THR A 475 6.61 -28.01 17.09
C THR A 475 5.79 -27.92 15.81
N LEU A 476 5.91 -28.88 14.91
CA LEU A 476 4.95 -28.99 13.82
C LEU A 476 3.59 -29.40 14.42
N PRO A 477 2.54 -28.60 14.20
CA PRO A 477 1.22 -28.94 14.72
C PRO A 477 0.63 -30.11 13.96
N SER A 478 0.00 -31.06 14.69
CA SER A 478 -0.72 -32.16 14.10
C SER A 478 -1.98 -31.68 13.34
N ASP A 479 -2.48 -32.52 12.43
CA ASP A 479 -3.76 -32.24 11.76
C ASP A 479 -4.94 -32.21 12.73
N PHE A 480 -4.88 -33.01 13.78
CA PHE A 480 -5.85 -32.96 14.85
C PHE A 480 -5.84 -31.64 15.57
N ALA A 481 -4.67 -31.15 15.99
CA ALA A 481 -4.55 -29.87 16.69
C ALA A 481 -4.99 -28.68 15.81
N ARG A 482 -4.63 -28.69 14.52
CA ARG A 482 -5.09 -27.66 13.56
C ARG A 482 -6.61 -27.61 13.47
N ARG A 483 -7.26 -28.77 13.36
CA ARG A 483 -8.73 -28.86 13.27
C ARG A 483 -9.42 -28.43 14.55
N GLU A 484 -8.94 -28.87 15.71
CA GLU A 484 -9.54 -28.51 16.98
C GLU A 484 -9.44 -27.00 17.28
N LEU A 485 -8.26 -26.38 17.06
CA LEU A 485 -8.10 -24.95 17.27
C LEU A 485 -8.86 -24.11 16.24
N ALA A 486 -8.95 -24.58 15.00
CA ALA A 486 -9.75 -23.92 13.96
C ALA A 486 -11.24 -23.80 14.34
N LYS A 487 -11.82 -24.78 15.00
CA LYS A 487 -13.20 -24.75 15.52
C LYS A 487 -13.42 -23.60 16.52
N SER A 488 -12.37 -23.23 17.25
CA SER A 488 -12.37 -22.09 18.17
C SER A 488 -11.97 -20.75 17.52
N GLY A 489 -11.62 -20.75 16.23
CA GLY A 489 -11.23 -19.51 15.53
C GLY A 489 -9.75 -19.15 15.68
N VAL A 490 -8.89 -20.10 16.04
CA VAL A 490 -7.46 -19.87 16.25
C VAL A 490 -6.64 -20.50 15.12
N VAL A 491 -5.80 -19.68 14.49
CA VAL A 491 -4.79 -20.11 13.51
C VAL A 491 -3.48 -20.40 14.22
N ILE A 492 -2.84 -21.53 13.89
CA ILE A 492 -1.52 -21.90 14.43
C ILE A 492 -0.45 -21.45 13.43
N LEU A 493 0.42 -20.57 13.85
CA LEU A 493 1.64 -20.18 13.11
C LEU A 493 2.81 -21.09 13.52
N THR A 494 3.71 -21.39 12.57
CA THR A 494 4.91 -22.21 12.80
C THR A 494 6.22 -21.45 12.67
N GLY A 495 6.17 -20.17 12.28
CA GLY A 495 7.31 -19.26 12.24
C GLY A 495 7.21 -18.21 13.33
N LEU A 496 8.05 -18.28 14.37
CA LEU A 496 8.00 -17.32 15.48
C LEU A 496 8.32 -15.90 15.04
N THR A 497 9.35 -15.73 14.19
CA THR A 497 9.69 -14.43 13.61
C THR A 497 8.53 -13.82 12.83
N HIS A 498 7.85 -14.64 12.00
CA HIS A 498 6.68 -14.19 11.25
C HIS A 498 5.50 -13.84 12.16
N ALA A 499 5.32 -14.55 13.29
CA ALA A 499 4.32 -14.20 14.29
C ALA A 499 4.60 -12.81 14.90
N GLY A 500 5.85 -12.54 15.28
CA GLY A 500 6.26 -11.23 15.79
C GLY A 500 6.09 -10.10 14.76
N ILE A 501 6.52 -10.32 13.52
CA ILE A 501 6.31 -9.38 12.41
C ILE A 501 4.80 -9.12 12.21
N ALA A 502 3.99 -10.17 12.17
CA ALA A 502 2.54 -10.02 11.95
C ALA A 502 1.87 -9.23 13.09
N MET A 503 2.27 -9.43 14.34
CA MET A 503 1.80 -8.61 15.48
C MET A 503 2.21 -7.14 15.32
N ARG A 504 3.46 -6.88 14.92
CA ARG A 504 3.94 -5.52 14.66
C ARG A 504 3.15 -4.86 13.52
N ARG A 505 2.94 -5.56 12.41
CA ARG A 505 2.18 -5.05 11.25
C ARG A 505 0.71 -4.78 11.60
N LEU A 506 0.09 -5.62 12.43
CA LEU A 506 -1.27 -5.38 12.91
C LEU A 506 -1.35 -4.09 13.76
N LEU A 507 -0.35 -3.84 14.62
CA LEU A 507 -0.23 -2.61 15.40
C LEU A 507 -0.01 -1.39 14.48
N ASP A 508 0.90 -1.48 13.53
CA ASP A 508 1.16 -0.37 12.59
C ASP A 508 -0.12 -0.01 11.82
N TYR A 509 -0.85 -1.03 11.35
CA TYR A 509 -2.14 -0.83 10.69
C TYR A 509 -3.18 -0.20 11.63
N SER A 510 -3.22 -0.58 12.91
CA SER A 510 -4.15 0.01 13.89
C SER A 510 -3.88 1.50 14.14
N ARG A 511 -2.63 1.92 14.00
CA ARG A 511 -2.16 3.31 14.18
C ARG A 511 -2.28 4.14 12.90
N PHE A 512 -2.45 3.49 11.75
CA PHE A 512 -2.57 4.18 10.47
C PHE A 512 -3.79 5.11 10.45
N LYS A 513 -3.56 6.34 9.95
CA LYS A 513 -4.60 7.33 9.69
C LYS A 513 -4.45 7.80 8.25
N LEU A 514 -5.49 7.58 7.46
CA LEU A 514 -5.52 8.17 6.12
C LEU A 514 -5.55 9.68 6.26
N ALA A 515 -4.59 10.36 5.63
CA ALA A 515 -4.58 11.82 5.62
C ALA A 515 -5.88 12.33 4.96
N PRO A 516 -6.53 13.36 5.53
CA PRO A 516 -7.70 13.98 4.90
C PRO A 516 -7.36 14.38 3.46
N GLN A 517 -8.35 14.25 2.57
CA GLN A 517 -8.23 14.78 1.22
C GLN A 517 -8.36 16.31 1.31
N ALA A 518 -7.27 16.96 1.69
CA ALA A 518 -7.15 18.40 1.63
C ALA A 518 -6.62 18.79 0.25
N ASP A 519 -7.08 19.94 -0.24
CA ASP A 519 -6.57 20.48 -1.49
C ASP A 519 -5.07 20.74 -1.36
N ALA A 520 -4.32 20.41 -2.39
CA ALA A 520 -2.94 20.85 -2.52
C ALA A 520 -2.88 22.37 -2.65
N ALA A 521 -1.72 22.97 -2.39
CA ALA A 521 -1.52 24.41 -2.51
C ALA A 521 -1.98 24.93 -3.89
N SER A 522 -2.62 26.07 -3.90
CA SER A 522 -3.01 26.71 -5.15
C SER A 522 -1.85 27.60 -5.65
N LEU A 523 -1.31 27.26 -6.80
CA LEU A 523 -0.35 28.11 -7.51
C LEU A 523 -1.04 28.87 -8.64
N PRO A 524 -0.66 30.14 -8.90
CA PRO A 524 -1.20 30.93 -10.00
C PRO A 524 -1.09 30.19 -11.35
N ALA A 525 -2.16 30.17 -12.12
CA ALA A 525 -2.17 29.58 -13.47
C ALA A 525 -1.44 30.49 -14.46
N ARG A 526 -0.10 30.50 -14.44
CA ARG A 526 0.75 31.27 -15.33
C ARG A 526 1.41 30.41 -16.38
N ASP A 527 1.65 30.93 -17.57
CA ASP A 527 2.49 30.26 -18.56
C ASP A 527 3.96 30.37 -18.14
N LEU A 528 4.59 29.24 -17.94
CA LEU A 528 5.99 29.10 -17.54
C LEU A 528 6.91 28.72 -18.69
N SER A 529 6.39 28.59 -19.91
CA SER A 529 7.13 28.13 -21.10
C SER A 529 8.32 29.02 -21.43
N ALA A 530 8.22 30.31 -21.18
CA ALA A 530 9.31 31.27 -21.41
C ALA A 530 10.56 30.96 -20.57
N HIS A 531 10.38 30.40 -19.34
CA HIS A 531 11.45 30.04 -18.43
C HIS A 531 12.07 28.66 -18.71
N LEU A 532 11.48 27.90 -19.64
CA LEU A 532 11.90 26.54 -20.01
C LEU A 532 12.53 26.46 -21.40
N LYS A 533 12.92 27.58 -22.03
CA LYS A 533 13.50 27.60 -23.37
C LYS A 533 14.96 27.15 -23.40
N ALA A 534 15.76 27.48 -22.36
CA ALA A 534 17.17 27.09 -22.32
C ALA A 534 17.33 25.59 -22.16
N PRO A 535 18.34 24.96 -22.78
CA PRO A 535 18.62 23.51 -22.65
C PRO A 535 18.89 23.06 -21.22
N ALA A 536 19.60 23.89 -20.46
CA ALA A 536 19.90 23.72 -19.03
C ALA A 536 19.63 25.05 -18.30
N LEU A 537 19.16 24.98 -17.07
CA LEU A 537 18.85 26.14 -16.24
C LEU A 537 19.95 26.33 -15.20
N SER A 538 20.42 27.57 -15.05
CA SER A 538 21.24 27.96 -13.90
C SER A 538 20.38 28.07 -12.63
N GLU A 539 20.99 28.29 -11.46
CA GLU A 539 20.25 28.60 -10.22
C GLU A 539 19.39 29.84 -10.40
N ALA A 540 19.89 30.89 -11.05
CA ALA A 540 19.16 32.14 -11.30
C ALA A 540 17.93 31.87 -12.19
N ASP A 541 18.08 31.10 -13.27
CA ASP A 541 16.97 30.71 -14.15
C ASP A 541 15.94 29.82 -13.42
N SER A 542 16.41 28.87 -12.62
CA SER A 542 15.55 27.97 -11.80
C SER A 542 14.73 28.80 -10.80
N LYS A 543 15.35 29.75 -10.09
CA LYS A 543 14.67 30.64 -9.15
C LYS A 543 13.72 31.62 -9.88
N ALA A 544 14.06 32.09 -11.09
CA ALA A 544 13.14 32.87 -11.90
C ALA A 544 11.87 32.12 -12.26
N LEU A 545 11.99 30.80 -12.63
CA LEU A 545 10.85 29.93 -12.88
C LEU A 545 10.00 29.73 -11.63
N LEU A 546 10.62 29.45 -10.47
CA LEU A 546 9.92 29.28 -9.20
C LEU A 546 9.15 30.56 -8.80
N ARG A 547 9.78 31.71 -8.93
CA ARG A 547 9.15 33.03 -8.66
C ARG A 547 7.98 33.30 -9.62
N ALA A 548 8.15 32.98 -10.91
CA ALA A 548 7.07 33.09 -11.90
C ALA A 548 5.91 32.15 -11.58
N ALA A 549 6.18 30.97 -11.00
CA ALA A 549 5.16 30.03 -10.52
C ALA A 549 4.44 30.51 -9.26
N GLY A 550 4.94 31.55 -8.57
CA GLY A 550 4.35 32.09 -7.34
C GLY A 550 4.99 31.59 -6.05
N ILE A 551 6.09 30.85 -6.11
CA ILE A 551 6.85 30.39 -4.94
C ILE A 551 7.68 31.56 -4.41
N ALA A 552 7.58 31.83 -3.11
CA ALA A 552 8.30 32.93 -2.46
C ALA A 552 9.82 32.66 -2.39
N LEU A 553 10.60 33.62 -2.81
CA LEU A 553 12.07 33.58 -2.82
C LEU A 553 12.61 34.89 -2.27
N PRO A 554 13.81 34.90 -1.66
CA PRO A 554 14.47 36.13 -1.25
C PRO A 554 14.72 37.07 -2.45
N GLU A 555 14.87 38.34 -2.16
CA GLU A 555 15.26 39.34 -3.17
C GLU A 555 16.70 39.07 -3.58
N GLU A 556 16.94 38.81 -4.84
CA GLU A 556 18.25 38.49 -5.40
C GLU A 556 18.45 39.19 -6.73
N VAL A 557 19.70 39.54 -7.06
CA VAL A 557 20.04 40.24 -8.29
C VAL A 557 21.14 39.50 -9.03
N LEU A 558 20.88 39.10 -10.27
CA LEU A 558 21.92 38.60 -11.17
C LEU A 558 22.70 39.75 -11.76
N VAL A 559 23.99 39.84 -11.47
CA VAL A 559 24.92 40.86 -11.96
C VAL A 559 25.74 40.26 -13.10
N SER A 560 25.38 40.59 -14.34
CA SER A 560 26.10 40.15 -15.54
C SER A 560 27.29 41.03 -15.84
N GLU A 561 27.20 42.34 -15.48
CA GLU A 561 28.26 43.33 -15.68
C GLU A 561 28.62 44.03 -14.37
N ARG A 562 29.91 44.29 -14.15
CA ARG A 562 30.43 44.91 -12.94
C ARG A 562 29.79 46.27 -12.63
N SER A 563 29.32 47.02 -13.63
CA SER A 563 28.64 48.35 -13.51
C SER A 563 27.33 48.25 -12.73
N ALA A 564 26.64 47.07 -12.76
CA ALA A 564 25.39 46.84 -12.05
C ALA A 564 25.57 46.43 -10.58
N LEU A 565 26.81 46.19 -10.12
CA LEU A 565 27.06 45.61 -8.79
C LEU A 565 26.66 46.57 -7.66
N ASP A 566 26.87 47.87 -7.80
CA ASP A 566 26.48 48.86 -6.80
C ASP A 566 24.96 48.88 -6.55
N ALA A 567 24.20 48.91 -7.60
CA ALA A 567 22.73 48.88 -7.50
C ALA A 567 22.23 47.53 -6.90
N ALA A 568 22.91 46.43 -7.22
CA ALA A 568 22.58 45.12 -6.65
C ALA A 568 22.84 45.07 -5.14
N ILE A 569 23.99 45.63 -4.69
CA ILE A 569 24.33 45.71 -3.25
C ILE A 569 23.34 46.59 -2.50
N GLU A 570 22.99 47.74 -3.05
CA GLU A 570 21.98 48.67 -2.45
C GLU A 570 20.62 48.02 -2.30
N LYS A 571 20.22 47.18 -3.28
CA LYS A 571 18.94 46.47 -3.28
C LYS A 571 18.91 45.31 -2.28
N VAL A 572 20.00 44.52 -2.18
CA VAL A 572 20.06 43.32 -1.35
C VAL A 572 20.44 43.65 0.10
N GLY A 573 21.37 44.58 0.31
CA GLY A 573 21.91 44.92 1.63
C GLY A 573 22.93 43.94 2.18
N PHE A 574 23.61 44.35 3.24
CA PHE A 574 24.61 43.51 3.93
C PHE A 574 24.01 42.83 5.17
N PRO A 575 24.52 41.66 5.59
CA PRO A 575 25.54 40.82 4.90
C PRO A 575 24.95 40.10 3.68
N LEU A 576 25.76 39.87 2.66
CA LEU A 576 25.32 39.22 1.43
C LEU A 576 26.19 38.01 1.05
N VAL A 577 25.69 37.20 0.12
CA VAL A 577 26.35 36.08 -0.51
C VAL A 577 26.44 36.31 -2.01
N MET A 578 27.55 35.93 -2.61
CA MET A 578 27.73 35.95 -4.06
C MET A 578 27.98 34.54 -4.59
N LYS A 579 27.30 34.20 -5.69
CA LYS A 579 27.40 32.88 -6.33
C LYS A 579 27.57 33.01 -7.83
N ILE A 580 28.54 32.32 -8.40
CA ILE A 580 28.70 32.23 -9.86
C ILE A 580 27.45 31.59 -10.49
N GLN A 581 27.04 32.08 -11.64
CA GLN A 581 25.89 31.56 -12.39
C GLN A 581 26.32 31.09 -13.76
N SER A 582 26.10 29.79 -14.00
CA SER A 582 26.31 29.12 -15.28
C SER A 582 25.50 27.83 -15.35
N PRO A 583 24.84 27.53 -16.48
CA PRO A 583 24.19 26.23 -16.68
C PRO A 583 25.19 25.05 -16.75
N ASP A 584 26.49 25.36 -17.00
CA ASP A 584 27.55 24.36 -17.11
C ASP A 584 28.28 24.09 -15.79
N ILE A 585 27.94 24.81 -14.71
CA ILE A 585 28.52 24.68 -13.37
C ILE A 585 27.41 24.38 -12.35
N ALA A 586 27.00 23.13 -12.26
CA ALA A 586 25.96 22.70 -11.31
C ALA A 586 26.46 22.73 -9.85
N HIS A 587 27.68 22.28 -9.57
CA HIS A 587 28.28 22.25 -8.23
C HIS A 587 29.24 23.41 -8.00
N LYS A 588 28.69 24.55 -7.67
CA LYS A 588 29.42 25.83 -7.53
C LYS A 588 30.55 25.77 -6.47
N SER A 589 30.32 25.06 -5.38
CA SER A 589 31.26 24.92 -4.26
C SER A 589 32.58 24.23 -4.67
N GLU A 590 32.54 23.26 -5.60
CA GLU A 590 33.70 22.55 -6.08
C GLU A 590 34.68 23.43 -6.87
N VAL A 591 34.17 24.45 -7.52
CA VAL A 591 34.97 25.44 -8.28
C VAL A 591 35.26 26.69 -7.46
N GLY A 592 34.98 26.71 -6.16
CA GLY A 592 35.08 27.92 -5.32
C GLY A 592 34.18 29.05 -5.77
N GLY A 593 33.04 28.70 -6.36
CA GLY A 593 32.06 29.61 -6.99
C GLY A 593 31.08 30.26 -6.02
N VAL A 594 31.26 30.15 -4.69
CA VAL A 594 30.41 30.74 -3.66
C VAL A 594 31.26 31.54 -2.68
N TRP A 595 30.83 32.78 -2.36
CA TRP A 595 31.43 33.63 -1.35
C TRP A 595 30.37 34.10 -0.37
N VAL A 596 30.55 33.80 0.91
CA VAL A 596 29.56 34.03 1.97
C VAL A 596 30.02 35.13 2.96
N ASN A 597 29.11 35.67 3.74
CA ASN A 597 29.38 36.64 4.80
C ASN A 597 30.06 37.95 4.33
N ILE A 598 29.78 38.37 3.13
CA ILE A 598 30.30 39.66 2.62
C ILE A 598 29.63 40.80 3.40
N SER A 599 30.43 41.63 4.06
CA SER A 599 29.96 42.65 4.99
C SER A 599 30.25 44.07 4.55
N ALA A 600 31.06 44.25 3.51
CA ALA A 600 31.48 45.54 3.04
C ALA A 600 31.52 45.60 1.50
N LYS A 601 31.30 46.83 0.95
CA LYS A 601 31.26 47.10 -0.49
C LYS A 601 32.59 46.69 -1.18
N GLY A 602 33.74 47.04 -0.60
CA GLY A 602 35.05 46.66 -1.17
C GLY A 602 35.28 45.17 -1.26
N GLU A 603 34.80 44.42 -0.25
CA GLU A 603 34.82 42.94 -0.24
C GLU A 603 33.93 42.39 -1.35
N ALA A 604 32.74 42.95 -1.57
CA ALA A 604 31.83 42.54 -2.62
C ALA A 604 32.42 42.72 -4.03
N PHE A 605 33.12 43.80 -4.28
CA PHE A 605 33.82 44.01 -5.55
C PHE A 605 34.98 43.01 -5.78
N SER A 606 35.70 42.69 -4.72
CA SER A 606 36.80 41.69 -4.78
C SER A 606 36.23 40.29 -5.02
N ALA A 607 35.17 39.91 -4.28
CA ALA A 607 34.47 38.62 -4.42
C ALA A 607 33.91 38.44 -5.84
N HIS A 608 33.26 39.46 -6.39
CA HIS A 608 32.71 39.42 -7.75
C HIS A 608 33.79 39.10 -8.79
N ARG A 609 34.93 39.81 -8.72
CA ARG A 609 36.08 39.61 -9.65
C ARG A 609 36.62 38.15 -9.48
N GLU A 610 36.93 37.76 -8.25
CA GLU A 610 37.55 36.47 -7.98
C GLU A 610 36.65 35.28 -8.34
N LEU A 611 35.32 35.39 -8.14
CA LEU A 611 34.39 34.34 -8.54
C LEU A 611 34.40 34.13 -10.06
N LEU A 612 34.43 35.19 -10.84
CA LEU A 612 34.55 35.10 -12.31
C LEU A 612 35.87 34.49 -12.75
N GLU A 613 37.01 34.94 -12.15
CA GLU A 613 38.33 34.41 -12.44
C GLU A 613 38.46 32.91 -12.10
N ARG A 614 37.93 32.50 -10.94
CA ARG A 614 37.91 31.09 -10.51
C ARG A 614 37.07 30.22 -11.45
N ALA A 615 35.87 30.66 -11.80
CA ALA A 615 35.00 29.94 -12.72
C ALA A 615 35.65 29.78 -14.10
N GLN A 616 36.23 30.85 -14.66
CA GLN A 616 36.95 30.84 -15.94
C GLN A 616 38.15 29.88 -15.90
N LYS A 617 38.91 29.85 -14.79
CA LYS A 617 40.06 28.99 -14.61
C LYS A 617 39.68 27.51 -14.53
N HIS A 618 38.64 27.16 -13.77
CA HIS A 618 38.21 25.78 -13.57
C HIS A 618 37.37 25.24 -14.74
N ARG A 619 36.61 26.09 -15.43
CA ARG A 619 35.75 25.75 -16.56
C ARG A 619 35.88 26.78 -17.68
N PRO A 620 36.94 26.79 -18.46
CA PRO A 620 37.24 27.83 -19.46
C PRO A 620 36.14 28.00 -20.52
N ASN A 621 35.37 26.94 -20.82
CA ASN A 621 34.34 26.92 -21.85
C ASN A 621 32.93 27.07 -21.28
N ALA A 622 32.77 27.29 -19.97
CA ALA A 622 31.46 27.44 -19.37
C ALA A 622 30.76 28.75 -19.76
N ALA A 623 29.49 28.71 -20.10
CA ALA A 623 28.67 29.90 -20.38
C ALA A 623 28.33 30.61 -19.05
N ILE A 624 29.21 31.56 -18.65
CA ILE A 624 29.01 32.34 -17.43
C ILE A 624 27.97 33.42 -17.67
N GLN A 625 26.86 33.39 -16.94
CA GLN A 625 25.77 34.38 -16.99
C GLN A 625 26.04 35.58 -16.10
N GLY A 626 26.90 35.45 -15.08
CA GLY A 626 27.21 36.50 -14.11
C GLY A 626 27.38 35.95 -12.68
N VAL A 627 27.19 36.84 -11.72
CA VAL A 627 27.24 36.54 -10.28
C VAL A 627 25.88 36.89 -9.66
N LEU A 628 25.25 35.91 -8.99
CA LEU A 628 24.02 36.13 -8.25
C LEU A 628 24.36 36.74 -6.87
N VAL A 629 23.81 37.88 -6.57
CA VAL A 629 23.93 38.60 -5.29
C VAL A 629 22.66 38.32 -4.49
N SER A 630 22.82 37.69 -3.33
CA SER A 630 21.70 37.27 -2.47
C SER A 630 21.92 37.76 -1.03
N PRO A 631 20.89 38.02 -0.24
CA PRO A 631 21.04 38.28 1.18
C PRO A 631 21.59 37.07 1.90
N MET A 632 22.44 37.28 2.93
CA MET A 632 22.88 36.18 3.78
C MET A 632 21.68 35.65 4.58
N ALA A 633 21.35 34.38 4.36
CA ALA A 633 20.23 33.77 5.04
C ALA A 633 20.52 33.57 6.55
N LYS A 634 19.51 33.78 7.39
CA LYS A 634 19.56 33.53 8.82
C LYS A 634 19.72 32.03 9.05
N LYS A 635 20.34 31.64 10.18
CA LYS A 635 20.46 30.25 10.57
C LYS A 635 19.08 29.60 10.74
N GLY A 636 18.94 28.36 10.36
CA GLY A 636 17.72 27.55 10.47
C GLY A 636 18.06 26.08 10.40
N VAL A 637 17.04 25.22 10.51
CA VAL A 637 17.17 23.80 10.25
C VAL A 637 17.24 23.59 8.74
N GLU A 638 18.29 22.90 8.28
CA GLU A 638 18.48 22.63 6.85
C GLU A 638 17.62 21.45 6.40
N ILE A 639 16.80 21.69 5.40
CA ILE A 639 15.92 20.69 4.76
C ILE A 639 16.21 20.66 3.26
N ILE A 640 16.16 19.49 2.67
CA ILE A 640 16.13 19.29 1.23
C ILE A 640 14.69 18.96 0.79
N ILE A 641 14.24 19.62 -0.26
CA ILE A 641 13.00 19.29 -0.97
C ILE A 641 13.40 18.95 -2.40
N GLY A 642 13.12 17.73 -2.81
CA GLY A 642 13.38 17.27 -4.17
C GLY A 642 12.10 16.77 -4.84
N THR A 643 12.05 16.83 -6.16
CA THR A 643 11.07 16.09 -6.94
C THR A 643 11.77 15.30 -8.03
N LEU A 644 11.23 14.14 -8.33
CA LEU A 644 11.72 13.31 -9.42
C LEU A 644 10.55 12.65 -10.14
N LEU A 645 10.75 12.29 -11.39
CA LEU A 645 9.72 11.65 -12.21
C LEU A 645 9.89 10.14 -12.18
N ASP A 646 9.02 9.45 -11.44
CA ASP A 646 8.93 7.99 -11.46
C ASP A 646 8.16 7.51 -12.70
N VAL A 647 8.61 6.42 -13.32
CA VAL A 647 8.00 5.89 -14.56
C VAL A 647 6.60 5.32 -14.34
N THR A 648 6.27 4.91 -13.12
CA THR A 648 4.98 4.34 -12.76
C THR A 648 4.05 5.41 -12.21
N PHE A 649 4.47 6.11 -11.15
CA PHE A 649 3.61 7.02 -10.39
C PHE A 649 3.68 8.48 -10.83
N GLY A 650 4.54 8.79 -11.81
CA GLY A 650 4.74 10.16 -12.26
C GLY A 650 5.57 10.98 -11.26
N PRO A 651 5.29 12.28 -11.09
CA PRO A 651 6.08 13.12 -10.20
C PRO A 651 5.97 12.67 -8.74
N MET A 652 7.13 12.49 -8.11
CA MET A 652 7.28 12.16 -6.68
C MET A 652 7.95 13.34 -5.98
N VAL A 653 7.45 13.74 -4.82
CA VAL A 653 8.12 14.71 -3.95
C VAL A 653 8.89 13.97 -2.86
N MET A 654 10.10 14.41 -2.61
CA MET A 654 11.01 13.96 -1.57
C MET A 654 11.24 15.08 -0.56
N VAL A 655 11.31 14.72 0.71
CA VAL A 655 11.74 15.63 1.78
C VAL A 655 12.73 14.91 2.67
N GLY A 656 13.79 15.58 3.07
CA GLY A 656 14.80 15.04 3.97
C GLY A 656 15.50 16.13 4.76
N LEU A 657 16.31 15.70 5.75
CA LEU A 657 17.23 16.61 6.44
C LEU A 657 18.32 17.07 5.45
N GLY A 658 18.61 18.39 5.40
CA GLY A 658 19.65 18.95 4.53
C GLY A 658 21.06 18.76 5.04
N GLY A 659 22.04 19.24 4.29
CA GLY A 659 23.45 19.21 4.63
C GLY A 659 24.13 17.85 4.42
N ILE A 660 25.35 17.71 4.91
CA ILE A 660 26.22 16.52 4.76
C ILE A 660 25.57 15.24 5.31
N THR A 661 24.62 15.39 6.21
CA THR A 661 23.93 14.28 6.87
C THR A 661 22.98 13.53 5.96
N THR A 662 22.44 14.17 4.92
CA THR A 662 21.49 13.54 3.98
C THR A 662 22.13 12.40 3.21
N GLU A 663 23.35 12.61 2.73
CA GLU A 663 24.08 11.59 1.96
C GLU A 663 24.48 10.39 2.82
N LEU A 664 24.81 10.63 4.11
CA LEU A 664 25.24 9.60 5.03
C LEU A 664 24.06 8.79 5.61
N PHE A 665 23.00 9.44 6.06
CA PHE A 665 21.93 8.79 6.82
C PHE A 665 20.69 8.44 5.99
N ARG A 666 20.53 9.03 4.80
CA ARG A 666 19.40 8.83 3.89
C ARG A 666 18.04 8.95 4.60
N ASP A 667 17.93 9.92 5.50
CA ASP A 667 16.70 10.19 6.24
C ASP A 667 15.76 11.04 5.36
N VAL A 668 15.01 10.35 4.51
CA VAL A 668 14.14 10.97 3.50
C VAL A 668 12.79 10.26 3.45
N THR A 669 11.75 11.02 3.13
CA THR A 669 10.40 10.50 2.87
C THR A 669 9.95 10.91 1.46
N TYR A 670 9.04 10.11 0.88
CA TYR A 670 8.55 10.31 -0.49
C TYR A 670 7.03 10.24 -0.54
N ARG A 671 6.42 11.02 -1.44
CA ARG A 671 4.98 10.92 -1.77
C ARG A 671 4.74 11.19 -3.26
N PRO A 672 3.72 10.56 -3.87
CA PRO A 672 3.22 10.98 -5.18
C PRO A 672 2.73 12.43 -5.13
N ALA A 673 3.17 13.24 -6.08
CA ALA A 673 2.72 14.62 -6.21
C ALA A 673 1.35 14.69 -6.97
N PRO A 674 0.50 15.65 -6.65
CA PRO A 674 0.65 16.70 -5.65
C PRO A 674 0.33 16.24 -4.22
N VAL A 675 0.90 16.89 -3.22
CA VAL A 675 0.61 16.66 -1.80
C VAL A 675 -0.01 17.91 -1.17
N SER A 676 -0.88 17.72 -0.18
CA SER A 676 -1.40 18.82 0.64
C SER A 676 -0.39 19.23 1.73
N ALA A 677 -0.58 20.41 2.34
CA ALA A 677 0.24 20.83 3.47
C ALA A 677 0.13 19.84 4.66
N ALA A 678 -1.06 19.29 4.93
CA ALA A 678 -1.26 18.29 5.98
C ALA A 678 -0.51 16.98 5.69
N GLU A 679 -0.47 16.55 4.42
CA GLU A 679 0.32 15.39 4.01
C GLU A 679 1.83 15.67 4.13
N ALA A 680 2.27 16.89 3.79
CA ALA A 680 3.65 17.30 3.98
C ALA A 680 4.06 17.30 5.47
N GLU A 681 3.20 17.70 6.40
CA GLU A 681 3.44 17.56 7.84
C GLU A 681 3.62 16.11 8.27
N THR A 682 2.84 15.20 7.70
CA THR A 682 2.99 13.76 7.93
C THR A 682 4.36 13.26 7.43
N MET A 683 4.79 13.69 6.24
CA MET A 683 6.12 13.35 5.71
C MET A 683 7.24 13.82 6.64
N LEU A 684 7.16 15.05 7.14
CA LEU A 684 8.13 15.61 8.08
C LEU A 684 8.16 14.85 9.42
N ALA A 685 7.00 14.39 9.89
CA ALA A 685 6.89 13.62 11.13
C ALA A 685 7.48 12.20 11.03
N GLU A 686 7.57 11.64 9.83
CA GLU A 686 8.16 10.32 9.55
C GLU A 686 9.70 10.35 9.53
N LEU A 687 10.33 11.52 9.39
CA LEU A 687 11.79 11.65 9.43
C LEU A 687 12.33 11.26 10.81
N LYS A 688 13.44 10.54 10.85
CA LYS A 688 14.18 10.27 12.10
C LYS A 688 14.62 11.57 12.75
N ALA A 689 14.93 12.57 11.94
CA ALA A 689 15.31 13.92 12.35
C ALA A 689 14.12 14.83 12.74
N ALA A 690 12.87 14.36 12.69
CA ALA A 690 11.69 15.14 13.12
C ALA A 690 11.83 15.86 14.47
N PRO A 691 12.53 15.30 15.50
CA PRO A 691 12.77 16.01 16.76
C PRO A 691 13.49 17.35 16.59
N LEU A 692 14.36 17.53 15.59
CA LEU A 692 15.05 18.80 15.31
C LEU A 692 14.06 19.89 14.92
N LEU A 693 13.02 19.56 14.17
CA LEU A 693 11.96 20.49 13.80
C LEU A 693 11.05 20.85 14.98
N ARG A 694 10.95 19.98 15.97
CA ARG A 694 10.11 20.17 17.18
C ARG A 694 10.80 20.90 18.33
N GLY A 695 12.08 21.27 18.19
CA GLY A 695 12.87 21.90 19.22
C GLY A 695 13.64 20.89 20.10
N PHE A 696 14.76 20.39 19.58
CA PHE A 696 15.62 19.43 20.28
C PHE A 696 16.64 20.15 21.19
N ARG A 697 16.79 19.68 22.44
CA ARG A 697 17.76 20.21 23.43
C ARG A 697 17.68 21.74 23.63
N GLY A 698 16.48 22.30 23.67
CA GLY A 698 16.26 23.72 23.95
C GLY A 698 16.38 24.64 22.72
N THR A 699 16.53 24.11 21.51
CA THR A 699 16.39 24.91 20.29
C THR A 699 14.93 25.32 20.07
N ALA A 700 14.71 26.48 19.43
CA ALA A 700 13.36 26.92 19.07
C ALA A 700 12.70 25.93 18.11
N LYS A 701 11.38 25.76 18.20
CA LYS A 701 10.59 25.02 17.22
C LYS A 701 10.73 25.67 15.84
N ALA A 702 10.91 24.86 14.81
CA ALA A 702 10.97 25.31 13.43
C ALA A 702 9.57 25.62 12.87
N ASP A 703 9.48 26.47 11.87
CA ASP A 703 8.23 26.82 11.19
C ASP A 703 7.78 25.70 10.24
N VAL A 704 7.27 24.62 10.84
CA VAL A 704 6.78 23.45 10.11
C VAL A 704 5.62 23.81 9.18
N ALA A 705 4.78 24.75 9.56
CA ALA A 705 3.64 25.19 8.73
C ALA A 705 4.10 25.84 7.42
N ALA A 706 5.08 26.75 7.50
CA ALA A 706 5.66 27.38 6.30
C ALA A 706 6.39 26.35 5.43
N LEU A 707 7.12 25.42 6.04
CA LEU A 707 7.81 24.33 5.33
C LEU A 707 6.80 23.43 4.60
N SER A 708 5.75 22.98 5.28
CA SER A 708 4.70 22.12 4.71
C SER A 708 3.97 22.79 3.55
N LYS A 709 3.73 24.09 3.65
CA LYS A 709 3.18 24.89 2.54
C LYS A 709 4.14 24.87 1.34
N LEU A 710 5.43 25.14 1.54
CA LEU A 710 6.43 25.11 0.46
C LEU A 710 6.51 23.73 -0.21
N ILE A 711 6.53 22.65 0.58
CA ILE A 711 6.52 21.28 0.04
C ILE A 711 5.29 21.06 -0.86
N SER A 712 4.12 21.48 -0.41
CA SER A 712 2.88 21.39 -1.19
C SER A 712 3.00 22.21 -2.50
N GLU A 713 3.48 23.45 -2.46
CA GLU A 713 3.67 24.31 -3.62
C GLU A 713 4.63 23.67 -4.65
N VAL A 714 5.78 23.16 -4.20
CA VAL A 714 6.76 22.47 -5.07
C VAL A 714 6.16 21.21 -5.69
N SER A 715 5.39 20.43 -4.94
CA SER A 715 4.73 19.24 -5.44
C SER A 715 3.69 19.55 -6.52
N VAL A 716 2.92 20.60 -6.35
CA VAL A 716 1.95 21.09 -7.36
C VAL A 716 2.66 21.56 -8.62
N LEU A 717 3.78 22.27 -8.46
CA LEU A 717 4.59 22.72 -9.60
C LEU A 717 5.15 21.52 -10.38
N ALA A 718 5.69 20.50 -9.69
CA ALA A 718 6.20 19.29 -10.31
C ALA A 718 5.09 18.54 -11.09
N ALA A 719 3.90 18.40 -10.51
CA ALA A 719 2.75 17.79 -11.17
C ALA A 719 2.34 18.56 -12.45
N ARG A 720 2.35 19.90 -12.38
CA ARG A 720 2.03 20.78 -13.51
C ARG A 720 3.07 20.72 -14.63
N LEU A 721 4.35 20.62 -14.28
CA LEU A 721 5.46 20.63 -15.24
C LEU A 721 5.93 19.21 -15.64
N LYS A 722 5.20 18.15 -15.29
CA LYS A 722 5.59 16.73 -15.51
C LYS A 722 5.96 16.36 -16.96
N GLN A 723 5.51 17.13 -17.95
CA GLN A 723 5.84 16.92 -19.37
C GLN A 723 7.17 17.57 -19.77
N SER A 724 7.61 18.61 -19.05
CA SER A 724 8.75 19.45 -19.43
C SER A 724 9.92 19.38 -18.46
N VAL A 725 9.66 19.00 -17.21
CA VAL A 725 10.64 18.98 -16.11
C VAL A 725 10.74 17.57 -15.56
N SER A 726 11.97 17.08 -15.36
CA SER A 726 12.25 15.78 -14.75
C SER A 726 12.54 15.89 -13.25
N GLU A 727 13.08 17.03 -12.81
CA GLU A 727 13.54 17.21 -11.44
C GLU A 727 13.43 18.68 -11.00
N ILE A 728 13.04 18.91 -9.76
CA ILE A 728 13.14 20.19 -9.05
C ILE A 728 13.82 19.86 -7.72
N GLU A 729 14.92 20.56 -7.39
CA GLU A 729 15.63 20.43 -6.13
C GLU A 729 15.79 21.79 -5.47
N LEU A 730 15.44 21.87 -4.18
CA LEU A 730 15.69 22.99 -3.29
C LEU A 730 16.60 22.50 -2.18
N ASN A 731 17.87 22.89 -2.21
CA ASN A 731 18.91 22.34 -1.31
C ASN A 731 20.03 23.34 -1.03
N PRO A 732 20.09 23.93 0.20
CA PRO A 732 19.15 23.74 1.29
C PRO A 732 17.96 24.71 1.29
N VAL A 733 16.91 24.32 1.98
CA VAL A 733 15.86 25.19 2.51
C VAL A 733 16.13 25.38 3.99
N LEU A 734 16.32 26.62 4.45
CA LEU A 734 16.50 26.94 5.85
C LEU A 734 15.15 27.21 6.52
N VAL A 735 14.81 26.40 7.51
CA VAL A 735 13.57 26.54 8.25
C VAL A 735 13.84 27.34 9.53
N HIS A 736 13.27 28.52 9.62
CA HIS A 736 13.45 29.44 10.74
C HIS A 736 12.56 29.05 11.94
N PRO A 737 12.72 29.72 13.10
CA PRO A 737 11.80 29.56 14.22
C PRO A 737 10.34 29.82 13.82
N GLU A 738 9.41 29.15 14.53
CA GLU A 738 7.97 29.23 14.30
C GLU A 738 7.48 30.67 14.07
N GLY A 739 6.72 30.89 13.00
CA GLY A 739 6.23 32.20 12.54
C GLY A 739 7.24 33.05 11.74
N GLN A 740 8.48 32.56 11.53
CA GLN A 740 9.50 33.31 10.77
C GLN A 740 9.70 32.77 9.34
N GLY A 741 8.99 31.73 8.96
CA GLY A 741 8.98 31.22 7.60
C GLY A 741 10.18 30.34 7.24
N VAL A 742 10.43 30.20 5.95
CA VAL A 742 11.51 29.44 5.34
C VAL A 742 12.27 30.26 4.32
N THR A 743 13.56 29.95 4.11
CA THR A 743 14.37 30.59 3.06
C THR A 743 14.95 29.53 2.12
N ILE A 744 14.62 29.61 0.84
CA ILE A 744 15.23 28.79 -0.22
C ILE A 744 16.60 29.39 -0.54
N VAL A 745 17.67 28.64 -0.27
CA VAL A 745 19.05 29.11 -0.47
C VAL A 745 19.54 28.77 -1.87
N ASP A 746 19.32 27.55 -2.33
CA ASP A 746 19.69 27.13 -3.69
C ASP A 746 18.52 26.38 -4.35
N ALA A 747 18.46 26.45 -5.68
CA ALA A 747 17.42 25.77 -6.46
C ALA A 747 17.98 25.28 -7.80
N LEU A 748 17.60 24.07 -8.17
CA LEU A 748 17.91 23.46 -9.45
C LEU A 748 16.61 22.94 -10.09
N VAL A 749 16.42 23.24 -11.36
CA VAL A 749 15.34 22.64 -12.17
C VAL A 749 15.96 22.01 -13.40
N VAL A 750 15.73 20.71 -13.56
CA VAL A 750 16.23 19.91 -14.68
C VAL A 750 15.11 19.66 -15.67
N ARG A 751 15.35 20.03 -16.92
CA ARG A 751 14.40 19.78 -18.00
C ARG A 751 14.41 18.32 -18.42
N LYS A 752 13.27 17.87 -18.91
CA LYS A 752 13.14 16.59 -19.59
C LYS A 752 13.89 16.64 -20.95
N LYS A 753 14.70 15.65 -21.24
CA LYS A 753 15.39 15.51 -22.52
C LYS A 753 14.43 15.16 -23.65
#